data_3d877e033122fa78c4382893936c6b2a
#
_entry.id   3d877e033122fa78c4382893936c6b2a
#
_cell.length_a   1.000
_cell.length_b   1.000
_cell.length_c   1.000
_cell.angle_alpha   90.00
_cell.angle_beta   90.00
_cell.angle_gamma   90.00
#
_symmetry.space_group_name_H-M   'P 1'
#
loop_
_entity.id
_entity.type
_entity.pdbx_description
1 polymer ?
#
loop_
_entity_poly.entity_id
_entity_poly.type
_entity_poly.pdbx_seq_one_letter_code
_entity_poly.pdbx_strand_id
1 'polypeptide(L)'
;MRLNNRIALMALAAGMAPTPLLAQEATPAPEVAATPAEPEGLEEIIVTATRREANVQDIPIAVTALSGDRLIAAGVRNSIDLAALTPGLQFTDPGGSPVAGLISIRGVSQNDFAGHIEPANAYYIDEVYQPSSASSVQQLFDVSRVEVLKGPQGTLFGRNATGGLVHVITNQPTDSLDGFLDLTVGSFDQLRVEGAVGGPLSDTISARLSFLRDKHDGYIRNAIGPDVNNDNTIAGRLQVRIEATPDLTFNLFADIYKIRPVNAGGAMITGAAPDANGLGVPLPAGSPTGFGYVDADGNPWTGEFDFPGFLERRTWSVGGRISYGFGNLTLVSLTAYQELESEYAADNDYSPLPIGIFRQNAQAHHFSQELRLIENEGRFRWTAGLFYLNIRGDYFQGFELPAFASYPRAAYSVDTQSYSGFVQGEYDLTPQLSLTAGIRVTRDEKDYAYLETCDGPLCGLFIAPGTLAANGLTTDKHGETGVSGRLSLNWTPAEHTLLYASVNRGYKAFNYNAGFVGQAPLSGFRFDGENLMAYEVGAKFEFFDRRVRFNSAAFYYDYSNYQAFDQRGFNFTLFNTSASIYGADFELSASPGAGFQFNAGLSLLHTNVTGIPIGAALVDRVAPQSPDYTLNLSGSKSFTLPFGRLTATANATYTDDFYAQLTNAPVTLIPGGWMVNGRISLRTLRNRLEFSVFANNIFDVARKTFSFDVSGAPLGGTYGTYSRPRWVGGEVRFNF
;
A
#
# COMPACT_ATOMS: atom_id res chain seq x y z
N MET A 1 23.74 -27.32 -27.52
CA MET A 1 23.60 -28.76 -27.37
C MET A 1 22.20 -29.04 -26.83
N ARG A 2 21.39 -29.77 -27.55
CA ARG A 2 19.96 -29.97 -27.31
C ARG A 2 19.71 -30.72 -26.00
N LEU A 3 18.70 -30.28 -25.19
CA LEU A 3 18.02 -31.20 -24.30
C LEU A 3 16.51 -30.90 -24.33
N ASN A 4 15.79 -31.89 -24.85
CA ASN A 4 14.33 -32.00 -24.77
C ASN A 4 13.92 -32.34 -23.33
N ASN A 5 12.97 -31.62 -22.77
CA ASN A 5 12.20 -32.11 -21.64
C ASN A 5 10.72 -32.11 -21.97
N ARG A 6 10.18 -33.31 -22.14
CA ARG A 6 8.77 -33.61 -22.30
C ARG A 6 8.06 -33.44 -20.97
N ILE A 7 7.06 -32.57 -20.95
CA ILE A 7 6.10 -32.47 -19.84
C ILE A 7 5.08 -33.59 -20.02
N ALA A 8 5.06 -34.54 -19.08
CA ALA A 8 4.03 -35.55 -18.99
C ALA A 8 2.82 -34.97 -18.22
N LEU A 9 1.71 -34.77 -18.91
CA LEU A 9 0.39 -34.52 -18.32
C LEU A 9 -0.12 -35.83 -17.70
N MET A 10 -0.20 -35.94 -16.38
CA MET A 10 -0.95 -37.00 -15.72
C MET A 10 -2.43 -36.60 -15.68
N ALA A 11 -3.24 -37.19 -16.53
CA ALA A 11 -4.68 -37.20 -16.44
C ALA A 11 -5.14 -38.19 -15.38
N LEU A 12 -5.78 -37.68 -14.32
CA LEU A 12 -6.49 -38.54 -13.35
C LEU A 12 -7.87 -38.87 -13.93
N ALA A 13 -8.03 -40.05 -14.54
CA ALA A 13 -9.31 -40.58 -14.96
C ALA A 13 -9.89 -41.39 -13.79
N ALA A 14 -10.91 -40.85 -13.14
CA ALA A 14 -11.76 -41.62 -12.23
C ALA A 14 -12.83 -42.34 -13.06
N GLY A 15 -12.78 -43.66 -13.04
CA GLY A 15 -13.76 -44.50 -13.76
C GLY A 15 -15.15 -44.45 -13.12
N MET A 16 -16.14 -44.12 -13.90
CA MET A 16 -17.56 -44.34 -13.62
C MET A 16 -18.12 -45.39 -14.58
N ALA A 17 -18.60 -46.49 -14.01
CA ALA A 17 -19.33 -47.54 -14.73
C ALA A 17 -20.71 -47.04 -15.18
N PRO A 18 -21.23 -47.48 -16.35
CA PRO A 18 -22.54 -47.02 -16.82
C PRO A 18 -23.65 -47.86 -16.17
N THR A 19 -24.61 -47.19 -15.56
CA THR A 19 -25.92 -47.76 -15.22
C THR A 19 -26.91 -47.50 -16.35
N PRO A 20 -27.85 -48.44 -16.64
CA PRO A 20 -28.76 -48.27 -17.79
C PRO A 20 -29.85 -47.23 -17.53
N LEU A 21 -30.05 -46.34 -18.46
CA LEU A 21 -31.14 -45.36 -18.50
C LEU A 21 -32.47 -46.07 -18.80
N LEU A 22 -33.43 -45.96 -17.89
CA LEU A 22 -34.85 -46.16 -18.15
C LEU A 22 -35.38 -44.83 -18.80
N ALA A 23 -36.02 -44.96 -19.94
CA ALA A 23 -36.65 -43.86 -20.62
C ALA A 23 -37.81 -43.31 -19.81
N GLN A 24 -37.74 -42.03 -19.44
CA GLN A 24 -38.81 -41.27 -18.79
C GLN A 24 -39.32 -40.21 -19.79
N GLU A 25 -40.64 -40.13 -19.91
CA GLU A 25 -41.35 -39.22 -20.82
C GLU A 25 -40.92 -37.76 -20.68
N ALA A 26 -40.80 -37.07 -21.79
CA ALA A 26 -40.41 -35.67 -21.89
C ALA A 26 -41.42 -34.75 -21.21
N THR A 27 -41.04 -34.19 -20.06
CA THR A 27 -41.70 -33.02 -19.50
C THR A 27 -41.37 -31.77 -20.31
N PRO A 28 -42.32 -30.85 -20.56
CA PRO A 28 -42.02 -29.63 -21.31
C PRO A 28 -40.90 -28.83 -20.65
N ALA A 29 -40.00 -28.29 -21.47
CA ALA A 29 -38.87 -27.49 -21.03
C ALA A 29 -39.33 -26.34 -20.10
N PRO A 30 -38.68 -26.12 -18.98
CA PRO A 30 -38.98 -24.95 -18.14
C PRO A 30 -38.68 -23.68 -18.95
N GLU A 31 -39.64 -22.79 -18.97
CA GLU A 31 -39.54 -21.44 -19.48
C GLU A 31 -38.24 -20.82 -18.91
N VAL A 32 -37.35 -20.39 -19.84
CA VAL A 32 -36.08 -19.76 -19.46
C VAL A 32 -36.44 -18.54 -18.58
N ALA A 33 -36.23 -18.66 -17.27
CA ALA A 33 -36.42 -17.55 -16.38
C ALA A 33 -35.59 -16.38 -16.90
N ALA A 34 -36.26 -15.27 -17.20
CA ALA A 34 -35.60 -14.03 -17.61
C ALA A 34 -34.50 -13.70 -16.59
N THR A 35 -33.28 -13.53 -17.05
CA THR A 35 -32.16 -13.06 -16.24
C THR A 35 -32.67 -11.82 -15.48
N PRO A 36 -32.50 -11.72 -14.15
CA PRO A 36 -32.88 -10.52 -13.43
C PRO A 36 -32.24 -9.32 -14.11
N ALA A 37 -33.05 -8.32 -14.44
CA ALA A 37 -32.52 -7.04 -14.93
C ALA A 37 -31.53 -6.51 -13.88
N GLU A 38 -30.29 -6.22 -14.30
CA GLU A 38 -29.35 -5.55 -13.41
C GLU A 38 -29.97 -4.28 -12.84
N PRO A 39 -29.72 -3.97 -11.57
CA PRO A 39 -30.15 -2.69 -11.01
C PRO A 39 -29.60 -1.58 -11.91
N GLU A 40 -30.47 -0.69 -12.38
CA GLU A 40 -30.13 0.38 -13.33
C GLU A 40 -29.22 1.48 -12.68
N GLY A 41 -28.92 1.40 -11.38
CA GLY A 41 -28.10 2.33 -10.61
C GLY A 41 -26.69 1.82 -10.26
N LEU A 42 -25.88 2.67 -9.66
CA LEU A 42 -24.60 2.30 -9.07
C LEU A 42 -24.84 1.43 -7.83
N GLU A 43 -24.01 0.42 -7.64
CA GLU A 43 -24.04 -0.42 -6.44
C GLU A 43 -23.79 0.40 -5.17
N GLU A 44 -24.51 0.04 -4.11
CA GLU A 44 -24.26 0.55 -2.78
C GLU A 44 -22.94 0.02 -2.26
N ILE A 45 -22.07 0.90 -1.79
CA ILE A 45 -20.75 0.51 -1.29
C ILE A 45 -20.76 0.65 0.24
N ILE A 46 -20.75 -0.49 0.92
CA ILE A 46 -20.62 -0.54 2.38
C ILE A 46 -19.15 -0.49 2.74
N VAL A 47 -18.79 0.36 3.70
CA VAL A 47 -17.43 0.55 4.21
C VAL A 47 -17.39 0.45 5.73
N THR A 48 -16.19 0.21 6.27
CA THR A 48 -15.92 0.11 7.71
C THR A 48 -15.07 1.28 8.25
N ALA A 49 -15.06 2.39 7.51
CA ALA A 49 -14.26 3.59 7.79
C ALA A 49 -14.49 4.22 9.17
N THR A 50 -15.63 3.95 9.81
CA THR A 50 -15.94 4.40 11.17
C THR A 50 -15.90 3.28 12.21
N ARG A 51 -15.23 2.17 11.91
CA ARG A 51 -15.25 0.92 12.72
C ARG A 51 -16.67 0.32 12.87
N ARG A 52 -17.58 0.73 12.02
CA ARG A 52 -18.96 0.27 11.85
C ARG A 52 -19.25 0.18 10.37
N GLU A 53 -20.07 -0.76 9.98
CA GLU A 53 -20.55 -0.85 8.60
C GLU A 53 -21.51 0.33 8.32
N ALA A 54 -21.26 1.05 7.25
CA ALA A 54 -22.09 2.16 6.80
C ALA A 54 -21.94 2.35 5.29
N ASN A 55 -22.96 2.94 4.65
CA ASN A 55 -22.83 3.33 3.26
C ASN A 55 -21.79 4.43 3.11
N VAL A 56 -20.91 4.32 2.11
CA VAL A 56 -19.86 5.31 1.83
C VAL A 56 -20.42 6.72 1.63
N GLN A 57 -21.69 6.86 1.20
CA GLN A 57 -22.35 8.15 1.00
C GLN A 57 -22.81 8.79 2.31
N ASP A 58 -23.02 8.01 3.37
CA ASP A 58 -23.52 8.50 4.65
C ASP A 58 -22.42 8.89 5.64
N ILE A 59 -21.15 8.56 5.33
CA ILE A 59 -20.03 8.88 6.23
C ILE A 59 -19.36 10.21 5.88
N PRO A 60 -19.15 11.10 6.86
CA PRO A 60 -18.55 12.43 6.65
C PRO A 60 -17.01 12.36 6.60
N ILE A 61 -16.48 11.54 5.71
CA ILE A 61 -15.04 11.33 5.47
C ILE A 61 -14.83 11.18 3.97
N ALA A 62 -13.73 11.72 3.44
CA ALA A 62 -13.30 11.43 2.08
C ALA A 62 -12.76 10.00 2.01
N VAL A 63 -13.46 9.11 1.30
CA VAL A 63 -13.13 7.68 1.16
C VAL A 63 -13.26 7.26 -0.29
N THR A 64 -12.20 6.63 -0.83
CA THR A 64 -12.28 5.86 -2.07
C THR A 64 -12.44 4.39 -1.70
N ALA A 65 -13.54 3.76 -2.11
CA ALA A 65 -13.78 2.35 -1.88
C ALA A 65 -13.81 1.59 -3.21
N LEU A 66 -13.02 0.52 -3.29
CA LEU A 66 -12.80 -0.28 -4.48
C LEU A 66 -13.20 -1.72 -4.20
N SER A 67 -14.27 -2.22 -4.82
CA SER A 67 -14.68 -3.63 -4.68
C SER A 67 -13.67 -4.58 -5.32
N GLY A 68 -13.64 -5.84 -4.88
CA GLY A 68 -12.77 -6.89 -5.44
C GLY A 68 -12.96 -7.04 -6.95
N ASP A 69 -14.21 -7.03 -7.43
CA ASP A 69 -14.52 -7.10 -8.85
C ASP A 69 -13.96 -5.90 -9.64
N ARG A 70 -14.03 -4.69 -9.06
CA ARG A 70 -13.44 -3.49 -9.66
C ARG A 70 -11.92 -3.58 -9.72
N LEU A 71 -11.27 -4.09 -8.66
CA LEU A 71 -9.82 -4.31 -8.65
C LEU A 71 -9.41 -5.28 -9.76
N ILE A 72 -10.10 -6.42 -9.89
CA ILE A 72 -9.84 -7.44 -10.91
C ILE A 72 -10.06 -6.85 -12.33
N ALA A 73 -11.18 -6.15 -12.54
CA ALA A 73 -11.50 -5.53 -13.83
C ALA A 73 -10.48 -4.46 -14.25
N ALA A 74 -9.89 -3.76 -13.29
CA ALA A 74 -8.84 -2.76 -13.53
C ALA A 74 -7.43 -3.35 -13.66
N GLY A 75 -7.25 -4.66 -13.39
CA GLY A 75 -5.95 -5.32 -13.43
C GLY A 75 -5.07 -5.03 -12.22
N VAL A 76 -5.65 -4.56 -11.10
CA VAL A 76 -4.96 -4.34 -9.84
C VAL A 76 -4.66 -5.69 -9.19
N ARG A 77 -3.38 -5.99 -8.96
CA ARG A 77 -2.93 -7.28 -8.42
C ARG A 77 -2.12 -7.14 -7.13
N ASN A 78 -1.59 -5.96 -6.87
CA ASN A 78 -0.83 -5.65 -5.67
C ASN A 78 -1.25 -4.29 -5.11
N SER A 79 -0.77 -3.97 -3.92
CA SER A 79 -1.12 -2.72 -3.23
C SER A 79 -0.59 -1.46 -3.94
N ILE A 80 0.52 -1.54 -4.69
CA ILE A 80 1.08 -0.40 -5.44
C ILE A 80 0.11 0.02 -6.57
N ASP A 81 -0.54 -0.94 -7.21
CA ASP A 81 -1.48 -0.69 -8.31
C ASP A 81 -2.72 0.13 -7.86
N LEU A 82 -3.02 0.22 -6.56
CA LEU A 82 -4.16 0.98 -6.02
C LEU A 82 -4.10 2.47 -6.38
N ALA A 83 -2.89 3.03 -6.53
CA ALA A 83 -2.70 4.42 -6.93
C ALA A 83 -3.34 4.74 -8.30
N ALA A 84 -3.43 3.76 -9.20
CA ALA A 84 -4.07 3.93 -10.51
C ALA A 84 -5.59 4.19 -10.43
N LEU A 85 -6.24 3.83 -9.32
CA LEU A 85 -7.70 3.97 -9.13
C LEU A 85 -8.09 4.96 -8.03
N THR A 86 -7.10 5.53 -7.31
CA THR A 86 -7.35 6.34 -6.12
C THR A 86 -6.71 7.72 -6.29
N PRO A 87 -7.48 8.78 -6.54
CA PRO A 87 -6.94 10.12 -6.67
C PRO A 87 -6.28 10.58 -5.35
N GLY A 88 -5.11 11.23 -5.45
CA GLY A 88 -4.34 11.69 -4.29
C GLY A 88 -3.61 10.61 -3.51
N LEU A 89 -3.62 9.34 -3.98
CA LEU A 89 -2.77 8.26 -3.49
C LEU A 89 -1.56 8.11 -4.40
N GLN A 90 -0.35 8.15 -3.82
CA GLN A 90 0.87 7.65 -4.45
C GLN A 90 1.35 6.45 -3.63
N PHE A 91 1.75 5.41 -4.33
CA PHE A 91 2.32 4.22 -3.70
C PHE A 91 3.57 3.86 -4.49
N THR A 92 4.73 3.98 -3.86
CA THR A 92 6.03 3.84 -4.53
C THR A 92 6.89 2.83 -3.77
N ASP A 93 7.67 2.08 -4.51
CA ASP A 93 8.74 1.23 -3.99
C ASP A 93 10.08 1.82 -4.46
N PRO A 94 10.90 2.38 -3.56
CA PRO A 94 12.15 3.03 -3.92
C PRO A 94 13.21 2.04 -4.42
N GLY A 95 13.14 0.78 -4.04
CA GLY A 95 14.09 -0.26 -4.45
C GLY A 95 13.78 -0.90 -5.79
N GLY A 96 12.66 -0.54 -6.45
CA GLY A 96 12.20 -1.21 -7.67
C GLY A 96 11.80 -2.68 -7.47
N SER A 97 11.75 -3.13 -6.23
CA SER A 97 11.38 -4.47 -5.77
C SER A 97 10.59 -4.30 -4.47
N PRO A 98 9.68 -5.20 -4.09
CA PRO A 98 8.76 -4.99 -2.95
C PRO A 98 9.47 -4.97 -1.58
N VAL A 99 10.39 -4.03 -1.38
CA VAL A 99 11.20 -3.89 -0.15
C VAL A 99 10.48 -3.08 0.91
N ALA A 100 10.00 -1.89 0.55
CA ALA A 100 9.30 -1.00 1.45
C ALA A 100 8.27 -0.17 0.68
N GLY A 101 7.03 -0.17 1.13
CA GLY A 101 5.98 0.64 0.54
C GLY A 101 5.99 2.06 1.08
N LEU A 102 6.29 3.02 0.23
CA LEU A 102 6.11 4.43 0.55
C LEU A 102 4.72 4.86 0.10
N ILE A 103 3.85 5.06 1.07
CA ILE A 103 2.47 5.49 0.85
C ILE A 103 2.40 7.00 1.08
N SER A 104 1.93 7.75 0.08
CA SER A 104 1.58 9.16 0.22
C SER A 104 0.09 9.34 -0.04
N ILE A 105 -0.64 9.92 0.90
CA ILE A 105 -2.04 10.30 0.75
C ILE A 105 -2.13 11.81 0.92
N ARG A 106 -2.58 12.52 -0.12
CA ARG A 106 -2.67 14.00 -0.13
C ARG A 106 -1.34 14.67 0.23
N GLY A 107 -0.21 14.13 -0.27
CA GLY A 107 1.13 14.66 0.00
C GLY A 107 1.71 14.35 1.38
N VAL A 108 0.96 13.68 2.24
CA VAL A 108 1.47 13.17 3.52
C VAL A 108 2.20 11.87 3.27
N SER A 109 3.51 11.86 3.45
CA SER A 109 4.36 10.68 3.23
C SER A 109 5.45 10.57 4.28
N GLN A 110 6.01 9.38 4.42
CA GLN A 110 7.27 9.13 5.12
C GLN A 110 8.19 8.38 4.15
N ASN A 111 9.27 9.02 3.77
CA ASN A 111 10.15 8.52 2.72
C ASN A 111 11.37 7.75 3.25
N ASP A 112 11.52 7.61 4.56
CA ASP A 112 12.52 6.72 5.14
C ASP A 112 12.05 5.26 5.01
N PHE A 113 12.89 4.44 4.42
CA PHE A 113 12.66 3.01 4.20
C PHE A 113 13.42 2.11 5.18
N ALA A 114 13.97 2.67 6.27
CA ALA A 114 14.59 1.87 7.33
C ALA A 114 13.53 0.99 8.02
N GLY A 115 13.90 -0.25 8.34
CA GLY A 115 12.95 -1.28 8.76
C GLY A 115 12.15 -0.97 10.03
N HIS A 116 12.65 -0.09 10.92
CA HIS A 116 12.00 0.32 12.16
C HIS A 116 11.05 1.52 12.00
N ILE A 117 11.05 2.17 10.84
CA ILE A 117 10.22 3.36 10.61
C ILE A 117 8.78 2.95 10.32
N GLU A 118 7.88 3.54 11.07
CA GLU A 118 6.45 3.40 10.88
C GLU A 118 5.96 4.51 9.93
N PRO A 119 5.11 4.17 8.93
CA PRO A 119 4.63 5.14 7.94
C PRO A 119 3.67 6.17 8.55
N ALA A 120 3.48 7.32 7.89
CA ALA A 120 2.49 8.35 8.25
C ALA A 120 1.06 7.98 7.81
N ASN A 121 0.94 7.03 6.88
CA ASN A 121 -0.32 6.46 6.41
C ASN A 121 -0.41 5.02 6.85
N ALA A 122 -1.42 4.69 7.66
CA ALA A 122 -1.56 3.36 8.22
C ALA A 122 -2.01 2.34 7.17
N TYR A 123 -1.57 1.11 7.30
CA TYR A 123 -2.01 -0.01 6.47
C TYR A 123 -2.68 -1.07 7.35
N TYR A 124 -3.87 -1.51 6.95
CA TYR A 124 -4.67 -2.48 7.70
C TYR A 124 -5.09 -3.63 6.80
N ILE A 125 -5.14 -4.84 7.36
CA ILE A 125 -5.79 -6.02 6.76
C ILE A 125 -6.80 -6.54 7.78
N ASP A 126 -8.07 -6.60 7.41
CA ASP A 126 -9.18 -7.05 8.28
C ASP A 126 -9.14 -6.42 9.69
N GLU A 127 -8.97 -5.10 9.74
CA GLU A 127 -8.83 -4.28 10.95
C GLU A 127 -7.50 -4.46 11.73
N VAL A 128 -6.61 -5.37 11.34
CA VAL A 128 -5.31 -5.59 11.98
C VAL A 128 -4.27 -4.62 11.41
N TYR A 129 -3.68 -3.81 12.28
CA TYR A 129 -2.64 -2.84 11.92
C TYR A 129 -1.35 -3.53 11.45
N GLN A 130 -0.76 -3.06 10.36
CA GLN A 130 0.50 -3.50 9.78
C GLN A 130 1.57 -2.43 10.02
N PRO A 131 2.38 -2.50 11.07
CA PRO A 131 3.29 -1.42 11.45
C PRO A 131 4.51 -1.26 10.52
N SER A 132 4.93 -2.31 9.85
CA SER A 132 6.09 -2.27 8.95
C SER A 132 5.71 -1.80 7.55
N SER A 133 6.46 -0.86 6.99
CA SER A 133 6.34 -0.45 5.58
C SER A 133 6.56 -1.62 4.60
N ALA A 134 7.39 -2.59 4.98
CA ALA A 134 7.60 -3.82 4.21
C ALA A 134 6.32 -4.66 4.09
N SER A 135 5.45 -4.65 5.09
CA SER A 135 4.17 -5.38 5.08
C SER A 135 3.09 -4.70 4.23
N SER A 136 3.28 -3.46 3.79
CA SER A 136 2.31 -2.74 2.95
C SER A 136 2.44 -3.08 1.46
N VAL A 137 3.58 -3.59 0.99
CA VAL A 137 3.78 -4.04 -0.39
C VAL A 137 3.48 -5.53 -0.49
N GLN A 138 2.24 -5.85 -0.84
CA GLN A 138 1.75 -7.22 -0.93
C GLN A 138 0.94 -7.44 -2.20
N GLN A 139 0.96 -8.69 -2.69
CA GLN A 139 -0.02 -9.17 -3.66
C GLN A 139 -1.39 -9.21 -3.00
N LEU A 140 -2.38 -8.63 -3.66
CA LEU A 140 -3.79 -8.71 -3.24
C LEU A 140 -4.39 -10.02 -3.74
N PHE A 141 -4.98 -10.81 -2.84
CA PHE A 141 -5.66 -12.05 -3.19
C PHE A 141 -6.88 -12.26 -2.31
N ASP A 142 -7.93 -12.79 -2.90
CA ASP A 142 -9.22 -13.07 -2.24
C ASP A 142 -9.74 -11.85 -1.45
N VAL A 143 -9.71 -10.67 -2.09
CA VAL A 143 -10.08 -9.38 -1.51
C VAL A 143 -11.54 -9.07 -1.81
N SER A 144 -12.31 -8.72 -0.78
CA SER A 144 -13.68 -8.22 -0.89
C SER A 144 -13.68 -6.77 -1.37
N ARG A 145 -12.88 -5.93 -0.73
CA ARG A 145 -12.72 -4.52 -1.09
C ARG A 145 -11.46 -3.91 -0.48
N VAL A 146 -11.06 -2.76 -1.02
CA VAL A 146 -10.04 -1.89 -0.41
C VAL A 146 -10.67 -0.52 -0.15
N GLU A 147 -10.48 -0.01 1.05
CA GLU A 147 -10.92 1.31 1.47
C GLU A 147 -9.68 2.21 1.66
N VAL A 148 -9.63 3.36 0.98
CA VAL A 148 -8.61 4.38 1.19
C VAL A 148 -9.25 5.58 1.84
N LEU A 149 -8.97 5.78 3.13
CA LEU A 149 -9.48 6.89 3.92
C LEU A 149 -8.47 8.03 3.85
N LYS A 150 -8.92 9.20 3.41
CA LYS A 150 -8.05 10.37 3.22
C LYS A 150 -8.19 11.34 4.40
N GLY A 151 -7.07 11.92 4.83
CA GLY A 151 -6.99 12.76 6.02
C GLY A 151 -6.89 12.00 7.35
N PRO A 152 -6.65 12.71 8.48
CA PRO A 152 -6.34 12.08 9.75
C PRO A 152 -7.45 11.17 10.26
N GLN A 153 -7.08 9.93 10.59
CA GLN A 153 -7.98 8.90 11.14
C GLN A 153 -7.60 8.47 12.57
N GLY A 154 -6.76 9.25 13.23
CA GLY A 154 -6.14 8.89 14.51
C GLY A 154 -7.13 8.59 15.65
N THR A 155 -8.36 9.12 15.63
CA THR A 155 -9.35 8.90 16.70
C THR A 155 -9.75 7.42 16.79
N LEU A 156 -10.13 6.79 15.69
CA LEU A 156 -10.59 5.39 15.67
C LEU A 156 -9.50 4.39 15.29
N PHE A 157 -8.57 4.78 14.42
CA PHE A 157 -7.50 3.89 13.95
C PHE A 157 -6.19 4.08 14.68
N GLY A 158 -6.03 5.16 15.43
CA GLY A 158 -4.90 5.38 16.31
C GLY A 158 -3.72 6.08 15.65
N ARG A 159 -2.55 5.83 16.19
CA ARG A 159 -1.31 6.50 15.79
C ARG A 159 -0.94 6.18 14.33
N ASN A 160 -0.12 7.04 13.74
CA ASN A 160 0.46 6.82 12.39
C ASN A 160 -0.59 6.77 11.25
N ALA A 161 -1.75 7.38 11.46
CA ALA A 161 -2.80 7.60 10.46
C ALA A 161 -3.02 9.11 10.27
N THR A 162 -1.93 9.89 10.12
CA THR A 162 -1.98 11.36 9.98
C THR A 162 -2.42 11.78 8.58
N GLY A 163 -1.91 11.15 7.52
CA GLY A 163 -2.36 11.42 6.16
C GLY A 163 -3.60 10.64 5.76
N GLY A 164 -3.81 9.51 6.40
CA GLY A 164 -4.91 8.59 6.09
C GLY A 164 -4.55 7.14 6.35
N LEU A 165 -5.30 6.24 5.72
CA LEU A 165 -5.00 4.82 5.76
C LEU A 165 -5.49 4.07 4.53
N VAL A 166 -4.89 2.92 4.28
CA VAL A 166 -5.34 1.90 3.33
C VAL A 166 -5.81 0.70 4.15
N HIS A 167 -7.06 0.27 3.94
CA HIS A 167 -7.66 -0.87 4.61
C HIS A 167 -8.08 -1.92 3.59
N VAL A 168 -7.41 -3.05 3.59
CA VAL A 168 -7.75 -4.22 2.78
C VAL A 168 -8.71 -5.09 3.58
N ILE A 169 -9.88 -5.37 3.03
CA ILE A 169 -10.87 -6.26 3.60
C ILE A 169 -10.96 -7.51 2.72
N THR A 170 -10.73 -8.67 3.32
CA THR A 170 -10.74 -9.96 2.63
C THR A 170 -12.14 -10.55 2.58
N ASN A 171 -12.36 -11.51 1.66
CA ASN A 171 -13.59 -12.27 1.66
C ASN A 171 -13.68 -13.15 2.90
N GLN A 172 -14.84 -13.15 3.55
CA GLN A 172 -15.09 -13.89 4.78
C GLN A 172 -15.72 -15.26 4.49
N PRO A 173 -15.68 -16.22 5.44
CA PRO A 173 -16.43 -17.47 5.34
C PRO A 173 -17.92 -17.22 5.11
N THR A 174 -18.53 -18.02 4.24
CA THR A 174 -19.94 -17.92 3.82
C THR A 174 -20.78 -19.08 4.34
N ASP A 175 -22.11 -18.90 4.36
CA ASP A 175 -23.06 -19.93 4.81
C ASP A 175 -23.47 -20.91 3.68
N SER A 176 -22.92 -20.70 2.47
CA SER A 176 -23.06 -21.58 1.31
C SER A 176 -21.69 -21.87 0.72
N LEU A 177 -21.54 -23.03 0.10
CA LEU A 177 -20.33 -23.37 -0.64
C LEU A 177 -20.12 -22.35 -1.76
N ASP A 178 -19.02 -21.61 -1.69
CA ASP A 178 -18.58 -20.70 -2.74
C ASP A 178 -17.07 -20.80 -2.92
N GLY A 179 -16.60 -20.37 -4.08
CA GLY A 179 -15.17 -20.34 -4.33
C GLY A 179 -14.85 -19.98 -5.77
N PHE A 180 -13.56 -19.86 -6.00
CA PHE A 180 -13.04 -19.61 -7.33
C PHE A 180 -11.64 -20.20 -7.51
N LEU A 181 -11.28 -20.41 -8.76
CA LEU A 181 -9.92 -20.69 -9.21
C LEU A 181 -9.61 -19.77 -10.39
N ASP A 182 -8.53 -19.02 -10.30
CA ASP A 182 -8.02 -18.08 -11.29
C ASP A 182 -6.64 -18.52 -11.77
N LEU A 183 -6.47 -18.62 -13.07
CA LEU A 183 -5.20 -18.90 -13.72
C LEU A 183 -4.86 -17.77 -14.67
N THR A 184 -3.77 -17.09 -14.42
CA THR A 184 -3.22 -16.03 -15.27
C THR A 184 -1.88 -16.44 -15.86
N VAL A 185 -1.71 -16.24 -17.16
CA VAL A 185 -0.43 -16.35 -17.89
C VAL A 185 -0.13 -15.04 -18.58
N GLY A 186 1.13 -14.62 -18.60
CA GLY A 186 1.48 -13.31 -19.13
C GLY A 186 2.93 -13.17 -19.57
N SER A 187 3.32 -11.93 -19.88
CA SER A 187 4.68 -11.56 -20.23
C SER A 187 5.68 -12.01 -19.18
N PHE A 188 6.93 -12.23 -19.57
CA PHE A 188 8.02 -12.67 -18.69
C PHE A 188 7.74 -14.01 -18.01
N ASP A 189 7.15 -14.96 -18.74
CA ASP A 189 6.78 -16.30 -18.26
C ASP A 189 5.94 -16.25 -16.95
N GLN A 190 5.09 -15.22 -16.84
CA GLN A 190 4.20 -15.10 -15.70
C GLN A 190 3.25 -16.28 -15.62
N LEU A 191 3.21 -16.87 -14.42
CA LEU A 191 2.21 -17.83 -14.00
C LEU A 191 1.67 -17.40 -12.63
N ARG A 192 0.40 -16.98 -12.60
CA ARG A 192 -0.33 -16.70 -11.36
C ARG A 192 -1.47 -17.69 -11.20
N VAL A 193 -1.54 -18.33 -10.07
CA VAL A 193 -2.64 -19.20 -9.67
C VAL A 193 -3.17 -18.66 -8.35
N GLU A 194 -4.45 -18.31 -8.33
CA GLU A 194 -5.14 -17.81 -7.16
C GLU A 194 -6.43 -18.61 -6.98
N GLY A 195 -6.80 -18.92 -5.75
CA GLY A 195 -8.06 -19.60 -5.50
C GLY A 195 -8.51 -19.50 -4.07
N ALA A 196 -9.81 -19.69 -3.91
CA ALA A 196 -10.44 -19.77 -2.60
C ALA A 196 -11.59 -20.77 -2.63
N VAL A 197 -11.80 -21.42 -1.49
CA VAL A 197 -12.99 -22.23 -1.22
C VAL A 197 -13.48 -21.91 0.18
N GLY A 198 -14.78 -21.63 0.30
CA GLY A 198 -15.45 -21.31 1.55
C GLY A 198 -16.80 -22.01 1.65
N GLY A 199 -17.33 -22.10 2.87
CA GLY A 199 -18.64 -22.64 3.13
C GLY A 199 -18.82 -23.18 4.54
N PRO A 200 -20.05 -23.68 4.85
CA PRO A 200 -20.38 -24.22 6.16
C PRO A 200 -19.69 -25.57 6.37
N LEU A 201 -19.09 -25.74 7.56
CA LEU A 201 -18.61 -27.02 8.09
C LEU A 201 -19.68 -27.66 9.00
N SER A 202 -20.53 -26.82 9.60
CA SER A 202 -21.72 -27.20 10.38
C SER A 202 -22.71 -26.01 10.37
N ASP A 203 -23.84 -26.16 11.05
CA ASP A 203 -24.84 -25.09 11.18
C ASP A 203 -24.33 -23.82 11.89
N THR A 204 -23.20 -23.94 12.60
CA THR A 204 -22.63 -22.83 13.40
C THR A 204 -21.17 -22.52 13.06
N ILE A 205 -20.55 -23.28 12.15
CA ILE A 205 -19.15 -23.11 11.78
C ILE A 205 -19.03 -23.02 10.27
N SER A 206 -18.46 -21.95 9.78
CA SER A 206 -18.03 -21.79 8.39
C SER A 206 -16.53 -21.53 8.30
N ALA A 207 -15.91 -21.91 7.20
CA ALA A 207 -14.50 -21.71 6.97
C ALA A 207 -14.23 -21.28 5.54
N ARG A 208 -13.10 -20.57 5.34
CA ARG A 208 -12.59 -20.18 4.02
C ARG A 208 -11.09 -20.40 3.97
N LEU A 209 -10.63 -21.07 2.93
CA LEU A 209 -9.22 -21.26 2.60
C LEU A 209 -8.92 -20.56 1.29
N SER A 210 -7.93 -19.68 1.30
CA SER A 210 -7.48 -18.96 0.13
C SER A 210 -5.99 -19.19 -0.10
N PHE A 211 -5.56 -19.20 -1.36
CA PHE A 211 -4.16 -19.36 -1.72
C PHE A 211 -3.78 -18.52 -2.93
N LEU A 212 -2.51 -18.17 -3.01
CA LEU A 212 -1.88 -17.47 -4.12
C LEU A 212 -0.51 -18.08 -4.42
N ARG A 213 -0.25 -18.27 -5.69
CA ARG A 213 1.08 -18.46 -6.25
C ARG A 213 1.26 -17.50 -7.41
N ASP A 214 2.20 -16.56 -7.32
CA ASP A 214 2.58 -15.67 -8.42
C ASP A 214 4.07 -15.82 -8.71
N LYS A 215 4.41 -15.97 -9.96
CA LYS A 215 5.79 -16.08 -10.42
C LYS A 215 5.93 -15.47 -11.80
N HIS A 216 6.98 -14.67 -12.00
CA HIS A 216 7.43 -14.23 -13.32
C HIS A 216 8.95 -14.07 -13.34
N ASP A 217 9.53 -14.13 -14.53
CA ASP A 217 10.94 -13.88 -14.74
C ASP A 217 11.27 -12.38 -14.67
N GLY A 218 12.54 -12.03 -14.54
CA GLY A 218 12.98 -10.65 -14.49
C GLY A 218 12.58 -9.85 -15.74
N TYR A 219 12.06 -8.65 -15.55
CA TYR A 219 11.67 -7.78 -16.67
C TYR A 219 12.74 -6.71 -16.99
N ILE A 220 13.77 -6.58 -16.19
CA ILE A 220 14.97 -5.80 -16.51
C ILE A 220 16.05 -6.77 -16.89
N ARG A 221 16.50 -6.69 -18.15
CA ARG A 221 17.53 -7.56 -18.68
C ARG A 221 18.90 -7.15 -18.11
N ASN A 222 19.60 -8.10 -17.53
CA ASN A 222 21.00 -7.92 -17.14
C ASN A 222 21.93 -8.54 -18.21
N ALA A 223 22.73 -7.72 -18.87
CA ALA A 223 23.60 -8.18 -19.97
C ALA A 223 24.75 -9.09 -19.50
N ILE A 224 25.11 -9.05 -18.21
CA ILE A 224 26.26 -9.79 -17.66
C ILE A 224 25.86 -10.82 -16.59
N GLY A 225 24.59 -10.91 -16.25
CA GLY A 225 24.08 -11.79 -15.19
C GLY A 225 22.63 -12.22 -15.39
N PRO A 226 21.99 -12.77 -14.35
CA PRO A 226 20.57 -13.08 -14.40
C PRO A 226 19.73 -11.80 -14.45
N ASP A 227 18.61 -11.85 -15.17
CA ASP A 227 17.65 -10.75 -15.23
C ASP A 227 17.10 -10.45 -13.83
N VAL A 228 16.74 -9.17 -13.58
CA VAL A 228 16.34 -8.68 -12.27
C VAL A 228 14.87 -8.21 -12.24
N ASN A 229 14.33 -8.00 -11.03
CA ASN A 229 12.93 -7.69 -10.78
C ASN A 229 11.96 -8.80 -11.23
N ASN A 230 12.32 -10.05 -10.91
CA ASN A 230 11.43 -11.20 -10.97
C ASN A 230 10.55 -11.29 -9.71
N ASP A 231 9.48 -12.07 -9.77
CA ASP A 231 8.60 -12.39 -8.62
C ASP A 231 8.57 -13.90 -8.37
N ASN A 232 8.39 -14.28 -7.11
CA ASN A 232 8.27 -15.67 -6.67
C ASN A 232 7.48 -15.75 -5.35
N THR A 233 6.25 -15.25 -5.37
CA THR A 233 5.39 -15.14 -4.19
C THR A 233 4.50 -16.36 -3.98
N ILE A 234 4.35 -16.77 -2.72
CA ILE A 234 3.34 -17.72 -2.23
C ILE A 234 2.63 -17.09 -1.05
N ALA A 235 1.31 -17.17 -1.02
CA ALA A 235 0.51 -16.75 0.12
C ALA A 235 -0.63 -17.73 0.39
N GLY A 236 -1.10 -17.76 1.62
CA GLY A 236 -2.24 -18.55 2.04
C GLY A 236 -2.94 -17.90 3.24
N ARG A 237 -4.25 -18.08 3.30
CA ARG A 237 -5.09 -17.60 4.39
C ARG A 237 -6.12 -18.64 4.75
N LEU A 238 -6.26 -18.90 6.04
CA LEU A 238 -7.34 -19.69 6.64
C LEU A 238 -8.18 -18.78 7.54
N GLN A 239 -9.48 -18.78 7.33
CA GLN A 239 -10.44 -18.09 8.19
C GLN A 239 -11.50 -19.08 8.67
N VAL A 240 -11.89 -18.96 9.93
CA VAL A 240 -12.92 -19.76 10.55
C VAL A 240 -13.87 -18.85 11.31
N ARG A 241 -15.15 -18.90 10.96
CA ARG A 241 -16.23 -18.21 11.66
C ARG A 241 -17.01 -19.22 12.47
N ILE A 242 -17.22 -18.92 13.75
CA ILE A 242 -17.99 -19.75 14.69
C ILE A 242 -19.08 -18.87 15.29
N GLU A 243 -20.32 -19.18 14.99
CA GLU A 243 -21.52 -18.57 15.57
C GLU A 243 -21.96 -19.41 16.78
N ALA A 244 -21.29 -19.21 17.92
CA ALA A 244 -21.52 -20.01 19.12
C ALA A 244 -22.92 -19.83 19.71
N THR A 245 -23.46 -18.60 19.58
CA THR A 245 -24.86 -18.24 19.85
C THR A 245 -25.27 -17.15 18.85
N PRO A 246 -26.58 -16.80 18.76
CA PRO A 246 -27.02 -15.68 17.92
C PRO A 246 -26.29 -14.34 18.23
N ASP A 247 -25.82 -14.17 19.46
CA ASP A 247 -25.18 -12.96 19.94
C ASP A 247 -23.64 -13.07 20.03
N LEU A 248 -23.04 -14.27 19.86
CA LEU A 248 -21.61 -14.50 20.05
C LEU A 248 -20.97 -15.14 18.83
N THR A 249 -20.11 -14.36 18.15
CA THR A 249 -19.36 -14.79 16.97
C THR A 249 -17.86 -14.70 17.22
N PHE A 250 -17.13 -15.73 16.79
CA PHE A 250 -15.68 -15.76 16.71
C PHE A 250 -15.29 -15.80 15.23
N ASN A 251 -14.42 -14.88 14.79
CA ASN A 251 -13.77 -14.93 13.50
C ASN A 251 -12.27 -15.11 13.75
N LEU A 252 -11.73 -16.28 13.43
CA LEU A 252 -10.33 -16.64 13.61
C LEU A 252 -9.63 -16.61 12.26
N PHE A 253 -8.36 -16.19 12.24
CA PHE A 253 -7.57 -16.19 11.01
C PHE A 253 -6.13 -16.63 11.24
N ALA A 254 -5.54 -17.17 10.18
CA ALA A 254 -4.11 -17.43 10.07
C ALA A 254 -3.67 -17.14 8.63
N ASP A 255 -2.62 -16.33 8.48
CA ASP A 255 -2.07 -15.92 7.20
C ASP A 255 -0.58 -16.25 7.09
N ILE A 256 -0.16 -16.60 5.90
CA ILE A 256 1.25 -16.69 5.54
C ILE A 256 1.46 -16.00 4.19
N TYR A 257 2.49 -15.18 4.11
CA TYR A 257 2.94 -14.54 2.90
C TYR A 257 4.46 -14.69 2.78
N LYS A 258 4.92 -15.27 1.68
CA LYS A 258 6.35 -15.50 1.47
C LYS A 258 6.76 -15.06 0.05
N ILE A 259 7.70 -14.13 -0.04
CA ILE A 259 8.51 -13.91 -1.23
C ILE A 259 9.71 -14.85 -1.09
N ARG A 260 9.83 -15.82 -1.99
CA ARG A 260 11.02 -16.67 -2.08
C ARG A 260 12.15 -15.88 -2.71
N PRO A 261 13.41 -16.30 -2.56
CA PRO A 261 14.53 -15.54 -3.11
C PRO A 261 14.32 -15.13 -4.57
N VAL A 262 14.43 -13.83 -4.81
CA VAL A 262 14.31 -13.18 -6.11
C VAL A 262 15.47 -12.21 -6.32
N ASN A 263 15.81 -11.92 -7.57
CA ASN A 263 16.76 -10.87 -7.93
C ASN A 263 16.03 -9.52 -7.86
N ALA A 264 16.50 -8.65 -7.01
CA ALA A 264 15.78 -7.42 -6.64
C ALA A 264 16.63 -6.16 -6.91
N GLY A 265 15.97 -5.02 -7.16
CA GLY A 265 16.62 -3.72 -7.17
C GLY A 265 17.28 -3.35 -8.50
N GLY A 266 16.63 -3.61 -9.63
CA GLY A 266 17.08 -3.06 -10.92
C GLY A 266 16.74 -1.59 -11.06
N ALA A 267 17.74 -0.75 -11.34
CA ALA A 267 17.58 0.67 -11.63
C ALA A 267 18.58 1.11 -12.72
N MET A 268 18.31 2.26 -13.33
CA MET A 268 19.22 2.88 -14.30
C MET A 268 20.02 3.98 -13.60
N ILE A 269 21.34 3.95 -13.73
CA ILE A 269 22.21 5.01 -13.23
C ILE A 269 22.65 5.94 -14.36
N THR A 270 22.69 7.26 -14.07
CA THR A 270 23.19 8.27 -14.99
C THR A 270 24.13 9.22 -14.26
N GLY A 271 25.08 9.84 -14.99
CA GLY A 271 26.01 10.80 -14.43
C GLY A 271 25.30 12.04 -13.86
N ALA A 272 25.70 12.45 -12.66
CA ALA A 272 25.23 13.66 -12.00
C ALA A 272 26.37 14.32 -11.21
N ALA A 273 26.30 15.63 -11.02
CA ALA A 273 27.24 16.37 -10.21
C ALA A 273 26.52 17.26 -9.22
N PRO A 274 27.06 17.46 -7.98
CA PRO A 274 26.47 18.40 -7.04
C PRO A 274 26.66 19.85 -7.53
N ASP A 275 25.64 20.68 -7.33
CA ASP A 275 25.73 22.13 -7.48
C ASP A 275 26.51 22.77 -6.30
N ALA A 276 26.56 24.10 -6.26
CA ALA A 276 27.22 24.85 -5.18
C ALA A 276 26.61 24.61 -3.77
N ASN A 277 25.38 24.08 -3.70
CA ASN A 277 24.66 23.77 -2.47
C ASN A 277 24.69 22.27 -2.13
N GLY A 278 25.34 21.45 -2.95
CA GLY A 278 25.40 19.99 -2.80
C GLY A 278 24.21 19.22 -3.36
N LEU A 279 23.34 19.89 -4.14
CA LEU A 279 22.20 19.24 -4.79
C LEU A 279 22.59 18.66 -6.15
N GLY A 280 22.18 17.42 -6.42
CA GLY A 280 22.47 16.76 -7.68
C GLY A 280 21.81 17.40 -8.88
N VAL A 281 22.63 17.71 -9.90
CA VAL A 281 22.20 18.22 -11.20
C VAL A 281 22.56 17.17 -12.27
N PRO A 282 21.63 16.82 -13.17
CA PRO A 282 21.91 15.85 -14.21
C PRO A 282 23.03 16.36 -15.12
N LEU A 283 23.98 15.53 -15.45
CA LEU A 283 24.96 15.79 -16.50
C LEU A 283 24.34 15.50 -17.88
N PRO A 284 24.93 16.01 -18.98
CA PRO A 284 24.48 15.67 -20.33
C PRO A 284 24.42 14.15 -20.55
N ALA A 285 23.45 13.67 -21.34
CA ALA A 285 23.30 12.26 -21.65
C ALA A 285 24.61 11.66 -22.16
N GLY A 286 24.96 10.47 -21.68
CA GLY A 286 26.23 9.80 -21.98
C GLY A 286 27.42 10.32 -21.16
N SER A 287 27.20 11.19 -20.18
CA SER A 287 28.25 11.53 -19.21
C SER A 287 28.50 10.38 -18.24
N PRO A 288 29.77 10.12 -17.87
CA PRO A 288 30.10 9.05 -16.93
C PRO A 288 29.66 9.40 -15.51
N THR A 289 29.38 8.35 -14.73
CA THR A 289 29.29 8.43 -13.27
C THR A 289 30.65 8.76 -12.66
N GLY A 290 30.71 8.96 -11.34
CA GLY A 290 31.95 9.21 -10.61
C GLY A 290 32.99 8.09 -10.75
N PHE A 291 32.56 6.88 -11.14
CA PHE A 291 33.44 5.72 -11.42
C PHE A 291 33.77 5.53 -12.90
N GLY A 292 33.31 6.42 -13.75
CA GLY A 292 33.55 6.35 -15.20
C GLY A 292 32.62 5.41 -15.96
N TYR A 293 31.57 4.85 -15.33
CA TYR A 293 30.57 4.05 -16.02
C TYR A 293 29.61 4.95 -16.80
N VAL A 294 29.27 4.51 -18.01
CA VAL A 294 28.28 5.13 -18.90
C VAL A 294 27.29 4.06 -19.31
N ASP A 295 26.03 4.25 -19.00
CA ASP A 295 24.95 3.46 -19.59
C ASP A 295 24.85 3.83 -21.10
N ALA A 296 25.18 2.85 -21.95
CA ALA A 296 25.38 3.11 -23.38
C ALA A 296 24.08 3.12 -24.18
N ASP A 297 23.04 2.39 -23.74
CA ASP A 297 21.79 2.26 -24.49
C ASP A 297 20.66 3.18 -23.99
N GLY A 298 20.78 3.67 -22.76
CA GLY A 298 19.79 4.56 -22.15
C GLY A 298 18.41 3.94 -21.97
N ASN A 299 18.34 2.60 -21.98
CA ASN A 299 17.11 1.85 -21.84
C ASN A 299 16.89 1.42 -20.38
N PRO A 300 15.88 1.91 -19.67
CA PRO A 300 15.69 1.61 -18.26
C PRO A 300 15.30 0.15 -17.95
N TRP A 301 15.04 -0.65 -18.97
CA TRP A 301 14.77 -2.09 -18.84
C TRP A 301 15.94 -2.99 -19.23
N THR A 302 17.12 -2.40 -19.35
CA THR A 302 18.39 -3.11 -19.56
C THR A 302 19.42 -2.56 -18.59
N GLY A 303 20.45 -3.33 -18.29
CA GLY A 303 21.55 -2.92 -17.43
C GLY A 303 22.68 -3.93 -17.45
N GLU A 304 23.76 -3.59 -16.76
CA GLU A 304 24.96 -4.41 -16.58
C GLU A 304 25.28 -4.45 -15.09
N PHE A 305 24.53 -5.27 -14.33
CA PHE A 305 24.66 -5.36 -12.86
C PHE A 305 25.60 -6.48 -12.48
N ASP A 306 26.72 -6.18 -11.79
CA ASP A 306 27.62 -7.21 -11.26
C ASP A 306 27.00 -7.98 -10.09
N PHE A 307 26.04 -7.35 -9.38
CA PHE A 307 25.24 -7.98 -8.35
C PHE A 307 23.75 -7.93 -8.71
N PRO A 308 23.08 -9.08 -8.94
CA PRO A 308 21.69 -9.09 -9.42
C PRO A 308 20.64 -8.73 -8.35
N GLY A 309 21.09 -8.38 -7.15
CA GLY A 309 20.20 -8.14 -6.02
C GLY A 309 19.67 -9.41 -5.36
N PHE A 310 19.02 -9.23 -4.22
CA PHE A 310 18.41 -10.31 -3.45
C PHE A 310 17.24 -9.78 -2.63
N LEU A 311 16.14 -10.50 -2.61
CA LEU A 311 15.06 -10.29 -1.65
C LEU A 311 14.45 -11.63 -1.25
N GLU A 312 14.42 -11.89 0.04
CA GLU A 312 13.57 -12.91 0.65
C GLU A 312 12.77 -12.27 1.78
N ARG A 313 11.46 -12.58 1.84
CA ARG A 313 10.60 -12.09 2.92
C ARG A 313 9.63 -13.17 3.35
N ARG A 314 9.42 -13.29 4.64
CA ARG A 314 8.36 -14.10 5.24
C ARG A 314 7.59 -13.24 6.24
N THR A 315 6.27 -13.20 6.08
CA THR A 315 5.35 -12.72 7.11
C THR A 315 4.34 -13.81 7.42
N TRP A 316 3.98 -13.95 8.67
CA TRP A 316 2.83 -14.74 9.07
C TRP A 316 2.09 -14.05 10.20
N SER A 317 0.80 -14.29 10.27
CA SER A 317 -0.04 -13.74 11.33
C SER A 317 -1.09 -14.75 11.77
N VAL A 318 -1.46 -14.65 13.04
CA VAL A 318 -2.59 -15.37 13.61
C VAL A 318 -3.37 -14.42 14.50
N GLY A 319 -4.67 -14.61 14.55
CA GLY A 319 -5.49 -13.78 15.41
C GLY A 319 -6.96 -14.14 15.36
N GLY A 320 -7.75 -13.30 16.01
CA GLY A 320 -9.18 -13.47 16.02
C GLY A 320 -9.93 -12.26 16.52
N ARG A 321 -11.14 -12.12 16.00
CA ARG A 321 -12.13 -11.16 16.42
C ARG A 321 -13.27 -11.89 17.11
N ILE A 322 -13.59 -11.47 18.33
CA ILE A 322 -14.76 -11.92 19.09
C ILE A 322 -15.75 -10.79 19.12
N SER A 323 -17.00 -11.05 18.74
CA SER A 323 -18.10 -10.09 18.79
C SER A 323 -19.22 -10.64 19.66
N TYR A 324 -19.62 -9.89 20.68
CA TYR A 324 -20.70 -10.27 21.59
C TYR A 324 -21.72 -9.16 21.71
N GLY A 325 -22.94 -9.45 21.25
CA GLY A 325 -24.10 -8.57 21.37
C GLY A 325 -24.82 -8.75 22.71
N PHE A 326 -25.18 -7.65 23.38
CA PHE A 326 -26.01 -7.66 24.57
C PHE A 326 -26.88 -6.39 24.64
N GLY A 327 -28.17 -6.57 24.40
CA GLY A 327 -29.08 -5.44 24.17
C GLY A 327 -28.66 -4.66 22.93
N ASN A 328 -28.55 -3.34 23.05
CA ASN A 328 -28.12 -2.47 21.96
C ASN A 328 -26.58 -2.30 21.86
N LEU A 329 -25.84 -3.00 22.73
CA LEU A 329 -24.37 -2.88 22.78
C LEU A 329 -23.71 -4.09 22.12
N THR A 330 -22.60 -3.82 21.44
CA THR A 330 -21.72 -4.86 20.93
C THR A 330 -20.32 -4.69 21.52
N LEU A 331 -19.83 -5.74 22.20
CA LEU A 331 -18.43 -5.83 22.63
C LEU A 331 -17.63 -6.54 21.54
N VAL A 332 -16.55 -5.91 21.10
CA VAL A 332 -15.60 -6.48 20.14
C VAL A 332 -14.23 -6.59 20.79
N SER A 333 -13.62 -7.77 20.70
CA SER A 333 -12.22 -8.01 21.05
C SER A 333 -11.47 -8.48 19.81
N LEU A 334 -10.41 -7.76 19.43
CA LEU A 334 -9.54 -8.11 18.30
C LEU A 334 -8.12 -8.32 18.81
N THR A 335 -7.60 -9.54 18.64
CA THR A 335 -6.24 -9.93 19.03
C THR A 335 -5.49 -10.39 17.79
N ALA A 336 -4.26 -9.92 17.61
CA ALA A 336 -3.40 -10.39 16.53
C ALA A 336 -1.93 -10.49 16.98
N TYR A 337 -1.25 -11.51 16.46
CA TYR A 337 0.20 -11.67 16.53
C TYR A 337 0.73 -11.83 15.12
N GLN A 338 1.84 -11.14 14.81
CA GLN A 338 2.46 -11.13 13.49
C GLN A 338 3.97 -11.24 13.63
N GLU A 339 4.60 -11.87 12.66
CA GLU A 339 6.06 -11.95 12.55
C GLU A 339 6.49 -11.57 11.14
N LEU A 340 7.53 -10.76 11.05
CA LEU A 340 8.17 -10.35 9.81
C LEU A 340 9.65 -10.72 9.85
N GLU A 341 10.10 -11.45 8.84
CA GLU A 341 11.52 -11.62 8.50
C GLU A 341 11.74 -11.12 7.07
N SER A 342 12.74 -10.29 6.87
CA SER A 342 13.08 -9.75 5.55
C SER A 342 14.59 -9.61 5.41
N GLU A 343 15.13 -10.14 4.32
CA GLU A 343 16.51 -9.96 3.90
C GLU A 343 16.53 -9.34 2.51
N TYR A 344 17.23 -8.23 2.37
CA TYR A 344 17.35 -7.50 1.13
C TYR A 344 18.81 -7.12 0.85
N ALA A 345 19.20 -7.21 -0.42
CA ALA A 345 20.43 -6.64 -0.91
C ALA A 345 20.25 -6.13 -2.33
N ALA A 346 20.86 -5.00 -2.65
CA ALA A 346 20.83 -4.41 -3.99
C ALA A 346 22.24 -3.97 -4.41
N ASP A 347 22.48 -4.04 -5.70
CA ASP A 347 23.55 -3.28 -6.35
C ASP A 347 23.29 -1.79 -6.12
N ASN A 348 24.24 -1.08 -5.54
CA ASN A 348 24.07 0.32 -5.18
C ASN A 348 24.71 1.28 -6.18
N ASP A 349 25.45 0.78 -7.14
CA ASP A 349 26.02 1.57 -8.23
C ASP A 349 25.42 1.22 -9.60
N TYR A 350 24.62 0.15 -9.68
CA TYR A 350 23.89 -0.29 -10.89
C TYR A 350 24.78 -0.34 -12.14
N SER A 351 25.99 -0.88 -11.98
CA SER A 351 27.03 -0.94 -13.02
C SER A 351 27.73 -2.30 -13.01
N PRO A 352 28.59 -2.60 -14.00
CA PRO A 352 29.40 -3.83 -13.99
C PRO A 352 30.61 -3.77 -13.05
N LEU A 353 30.74 -2.71 -12.25
CA LEU A 353 31.87 -2.47 -11.36
C LEU A 353 31.54 -2.90 -9.94
N PRO A 354 32.40 -3.60 -9.21
CA PRO A 354 32.13 -4.04 -7.84
C PRO A 354 32.32 -2.89 -6.83
N ILE A 355 31.53 -1.83 -6.97
CA ILE A 355 31.64 -0.59 -6.18
C ILE A 355 30.88 -0.73 -4.87
N GLY A 356 29.62 -1.15 -4.93
CA GLY A 356 28.80 -1.13 -3.73
C GLY A 356 27.57 -2.03 -3.73
N ILE A 357 27.39 -2.76 -2.64
CA ILE A 357 26.19 -3.54 -2.35
C ILE A 357 25.58 -2.99 -1.07
N PHE A 358 24.32 -2.59 -1.12
CA PHE A 358 23.51 -2.25 0.05
C PHE A 358 22.82 -3.50 0.58
N ARG A 359 22.82 -3.68 1.92
CA ARG A 359 22.08 -4.75 2.60
C ARG A 359 21.17 -4.19 3.69
N GLN A 360 20.01 -4.81 3.83
CA GLN A 360 19.06 -4.50 4.88
C GLN A 360 18.34 -5.76 5.35
N ASN A 361 18.38 -6.01 6.66
CA ASN A 361 17.65 -7.11 7.27
C ASN A 361 16.73 -6.58 8.35
N ALA A 362 15.58 -7.21 8.52
CA ALA A 362 14.61 -6.89 9.55
C ALA A 362 14.01 -8.18 10.12
N GLN A 363 13.98 -8.28 11.44
CA GLN A 363 13.22 -9.28 12.19
C GLN A 363 12.33 -8.54 13.17
N ALA A 364 11.02 -8.70 13.06
CA ALA A 364 10.07 -7.98 13.91
C ALA A 364 8.90 -8.85 14.33
N HIS A 365 8.50 -8.70 15.59
CA HIS A 365 7.33 -9.35 16.19
C HIS A 365 6.34 -8.27 16.63
N HIS A 366 5.08 -8.42 16.23
CA HIS A 366 4.03 -7.47 16.55
C HIS A 366 2.90 -8.17 17.28
N PHE A 367 2.49 -7.66 18.42
CA PHE A 367 1.29 -8.10 19.14
C PHE A 367 0.35 -6.91 19.29
N SER A 368 -0.92 -7.08 18.98
CA SER A 368 -1.96 -6.08 19.18
C SER A 368 -3.21 -6.66 19.83
N GLN A 369 -3.82 -5.86 20.71
CA GLN A 369 -5.09 -6.14 21.35
C GLN A 369 -5.96 -4.90 21.34
N GLU A 370 -7.17 -5.01 20.83
CA GLU A 370 -8.19 -3.96 20.87
C GLU A 370 -9.46 -4.48 21.54
N LEU A 371 -10.03 -3.69 22.45
CA LEU A 371 -11.34 -3.90 23.03
C LEU A 371 -12.20 -2.70 22.67
N ARG A 372 -13.38 -2.93 22.08
CA ARG A 372 -14.34 -1.90 21.73
C ARG A 372 -15.72 -2.23 22.26
N LEU A 373 -16.40 -1.21 22.75
CA LEU A 373 -17.80 -1.24 23.06
C LEU A 373 -18.52 -0.27 22.10
N ILE A 374 -19.53 -0.75 21.42
CA ILE A 374 -20.23 -0.06 20.34
C ILE A 374 -21.72 -0.02 20.65
N GLU A 375 -22.33 1.18 20.60
CA GLU A 375 -23.76 1.43 20.55
C GLU A 375 -24.09 2.00 19.18
N ASN A 376 -24.93 1.32 18.42
CA ASN A 376 -25.19 1.68 17.01
C ASN A 376 -26.64 2.13 16.75
N GLU A 377 -27.47 2.19 17.77
CA GLU A 377 -28.89 2.51 17.67
C GLU A 377 -29.25 3.86 18.31
N GLY A 378 -30.39 4.42 17.93
CA GLY A 378 -30.93 5.63 18.50
C GLY A 378 -30.25 6.91 18.01
N ARG A 379 -30.54 8.01 18.71
CA ARG A 379 -30.05 9.37 18.38
C ARG A 379 -28.61 9.61 18.79
N PHE A 380 -28.08 8.82 19.70
CA PHE A 380 -26.69 8.89 20.16
C PHE A 380 -26.01 7.54 19.93
N ARG A 381 -25.18 7.50 18.93
CA ARG A 381 -24.38 6.33 18.55
C ARG A 381 -22.94 6.58 18.98
N TRP A 382 -22.30 5.61 19.62
CA TRP A 382 -20.95 5.81 20.12
C TRP A 382 -20.10 4.55 20.06
N THR A 383 -18.77 4.74 20.05
CA THR A 383 -17.77 3.71 20.16
C THR A 383 -16.72 4.14 21.18
N ALA A 384 -16.42 3.30 22.15
CA ALA A 384 -15.32 3.50 23.08
C ALA A 384 -14.40 2.27 23.06
N GLY A 385 -13.11 2.47 23.27
CA GLY A 385 -12.19 1.34 23.24
C GLY A 385 -10.85 1.60 23.90
N LEU A 386 -10.15 0.47 24.10
CA LEU A 386 -8.77 0.39 24.59
C LEU A 386 -7.95 -0.36 23.54
N PHE A 387 -6.72 0.09 23.32
CA PHE A 387 -5.80 -0.53 22.39
C PHE A 387 -4.41 -0.66 23.00
N TYR A 388 -3.81 -1.80 22.79
CA TYR A 388 -2.42 -2.11 23.13
C TYR A 388 -1.68 -2.62 21.89
N LEU A 389 -0.45 -2.15 21.71
CA LEU A 389 0.46 -2.61 20.65
C LEU A 389 1.84 -2.81 21.26
N ASN A 390 2.48 -3.93 20.95
CA ASN A 390 3.89 -4.17 21.24
C ASN A 390 4.59 -4.57 19.93
N ILE A 391 5.67 -3.85 19.60
CA ILE A 391 6.57 -4.15 18.48
C ILE A 391 7.95 -4.41 19.07
N ARG A 392 8.57 -5.54 18.72
CA ARG A 392 9.98 -5.84 19.02
C ARG A 392 10.69 -6.08 17.70
N GLY A 393 11.72 -5.30 17.44
CA GLY A 393 12.41 -5.38 16.17
C GLY A 393 13.92 -5.24 16.28
N ASP A 394 14.61 -6.18 15.62
CA ASP A 394 16.04 -6.17 15.40
C ASP A 394 16.31 -5.91 13.91
N TYR A 395 17.19 -4.97 13.64
CA TYR A 395 17.42 -4.43 12.31
C TYR A 395 18.90 -4.34 12.02
N PHE A 396 19.24 -4.47 10.74
CA PHE A 396 20.60 -4.34 10.23
C PHE A 396 20.59 -3.56 8.92
N GLN A 397 21.54 -2.66 8.73
CA GLN A 397 21.88 -2.07 7.44
C GLN A 397 23.40 -2.14 7.24
N GLY A 398 23.84 -2.39 6.00
CA GLY A 398 25.24 -2.49 5.66
C GLY A 398 25.51 -2.04 4.24
N PHE A 399 26.71 -1.48 4.02
CA PHE A 399 27.31 -1.39 2.69
C PHE A 399 28.53 -2.29 2.61
N GLU A 400 28.64 -3.01 1.51
CA GLU A 400 29.87 -3.65 1.08
C GLU A 400 30.43 -2.79 -0.05
N LEU A 401 31.61 -2.23 0.14
CA LEU A 401 32.32 -1.40 -0.82
C LEU A 401 33.64 -2.09 -1.23
N PRO A 402 33.58 -3.19 -2.02
CA PRO A 402 34.73 -4.03 -2.28
C PRO A 402 35.92 -3.29 -2.95
N ALA A 403 35.60 -2.40 -3.90
CA ALA A 403 36.60 -1.58 -4.58
C ALA A 403 37.42 -0.70 -3.62
N PHE A 404 36.87 -0.41 -2.44
CA PHE A 404 37.48 0.44 -1.41
C PHE A 404 37.85 -0.33 -0.15
N ALA A 405 37.67 -1.65 -0.14
CA ALA A 405 37.85 -2.49 1.03
C ALA A 405 37.21 -1.91 2.32
N SER A 406 36.00 -1.36 2.21
CA SER A 406 35.30 -0.66 3.29
C SER A 406 33.91 -1.27 3.52
N TYR A 407 33.56 -1.53 4.79
CA TYR A 407 32.40 -2.32 5.18
C TYR A 407 31.68 -1.67 6.37
N PRO A 408 30.97 -0.55 6.19
CA PRO A 408 30.15 0.05 7.25
C PRO A 408 28.92 -0.82 7.53
N ARG A 409 28.57 -0.94 8.82
CA ARG A 409 27.48 -1.78 9.33
C ARG A 409 26.81 -1.12 10.50
N ALA A 410 25.50 -0.95 10.44
CA ALA A 410 24.66 -0.46 11.53
C ALA A 410 23.73 -1.59 12.01
N ALA A 411 23.84 -1.96 13.27
CA ALA A 411 22.94 -2.88 13.96
C ALA A 411 22.14 -2.09 15.00
N TYR A 412 20.83 -2.24 15.01
CA TYR A 412 19.97 -1.49 15.92
C TYR A 412 18.70 -2.25 16.26
N SER A 413 18.14 -1.95 17.45
CA SER A 413 16.83 -2.42 17.87
C SER A 413 15.96 -1.27 18.34
N VAL A 414 14.67 -1.39 18.06
CA VAL A 414 13.63 -0.46 18.54
C VAL A 414 12.44 -1.26 19.02
N ASP A 415 12.28 -1.34 20.34
CA ASP A 415 11.15 -1.97 20.96
C ASP A 415 10.12 -0.91 21.32
N THR A 416 8.87 -1.08 20.86
CA THR A 416 7.79 -0.12 21.07
C THR A 416 6.65 -0.75 21.87
N GLN A 417 6.17 -0.03 22.89
CA GLN A 417 4.92 -0.31 23.59
C GLN A 417 4.00 0.89 23.44
N SER A 418 2.77 0.66 23.02
CA SER A 418 1.77 1.70 22.81
C SER A 418 0.47 1.34 23.51
N TYR A 419 -0.04 2.26 24.31
CA TYR A 419 -1.29 2.13 25.05
C TYR A 419 -2.21 3.27 24.68
N SER A 420 -3.48 3.00 24.39
CA SER A 420 -4.41 4.08 24.15
C SER A 420 -5.83 3.78 24.58
N GLY A 421 -6.54 4.85 24.94
CA GLY A 421 -7.98 4.84 25.15
C GLY A 421 -8.64 5.87 24.24
N PHE A 422 -9.82 5.52 23.72
CA PHE A 422 -10.55 6.39 22.81
C PHE A 422 -12.06 6.31 23.00
N VAL A 423 -12.73 7.39 22.62
CA VAL A 423 -14.18 7.47 22.53
C VAL A 423 -14.56 8.38 21.37
N GLN A 424 -15.56 7.97 20.61
CA GLN A 424 -16.21 8.79 19.59
C GLN A 424 -17.71 8.62 19.68
N GLY A 425 -18.44 9.73 19.67
CA GLY A 425 -19.89 9.76 19.66
C GLY A 425 -20.41 10.56 18.48
N GLU A 426 -21.58 10.16 18.00
CA GLU A 426 -22.37 10.86 17.00
C GLU A 426 -23.77 11.11 17.56
N TYR A 427 -24.21 12.36 17.53
CA TYR A 427 -25.50 12.78 18.06
C TYR A 427 -26.33 13.49 16.99
N ASP A 428 -27.55 13.00 16.76
CA ASP A 428 -28.51 13.63 15.85
C ASP A 428 -29.15 14.82 16.51
N LEU A 429 -28.68 16.03 16.17
CA LEU A 429 -29.25 17.30 16.63
C LEU A 429 -30.67 17.48 16.08
N THR A 430 -30.86 17.17 14.81
CA THR A 430 -32.12 17.05 14.08
C THR A 430 -32.11 15.83 13.19
N PRO A 431 -33.20 15.42 12.54
CA PRO A 431 -33.17 14.33 11.56
C PRO A 431 -32.23 14.58 10.38
N GLN A 432 -31.80 15.84 10.14
CA GLN A 432 -30.92 16.20 9.02
C GLN A 432 -29.54 16.70 9.45
N LEU A 433 -29.34 16.91 10.76
CA LEU A 433 -28.08 17.48 11.26
C LEU A 433 -27.52 16.61 12.39
N SER A 434 -26.34 16.09 12.22
CA SER A 434 -25.63 15.35 13.27
C SER A 434 -24.27 15.98 13.60
N LEU A 435 -23.84 15.77 14.84
CA LEU A 435 -22.55 16.19 15.36
C LEU A 435 -21.77 14.94 15.75
N THR A 436 -20.56 14.78 15.17
CA THR A 436 -19.61 13.75 15.57
C THR A 436 -18.49 14.38 16.38
N ALA A 437 -18.17 13.82 17.55
CA ALA A 437 -17.03 14.24 18.35
C ALA A 437 -16.28 13.01 18.89
N GLY A 438 -14.95 13.04 18.85
CA GLY A 438 -14.14 11.95 19.34
C GLY A 438 -12.76 12.40 19.82
N ILE A 439 -12.18 11.63 20.74
CA ILE A 439 -10.83 11.83 21.27
C ILE A 439 -10.16 10.49 21.50
N ARG A 440 -8.85 10.46 21.30
CA ARG A 440 -7.97 9.35 21.66
C ARG A 440 -6.71 9.91 22.33
N VAL A 441 -6.31 9.29 23.41
CA VAL A 441 -5.03 9.54 24.07
C VAL A 441 -4.17 8.30 23.90
N THR A 442 -2.96 8.49 23.41
CA THR A 442 -1.99 7.41 23.14
C THR A 442 -0.71 7.70 23.90
N ARG A 443 -0.21 6.71 24.64
CA ARG A 443 1.12 6.74 25.27
C ARG A 443 2.01 5.75 24.53
N ASP A 444 3.09 6.23 23.93
CA ASP A 444 4.13 5.43 23.30
C ASP A 444 5.38 5.43 24.16
N GLU A 445 5.98 4.26 24.35
CA GLU A 445 7.25 4.06 25.02
C GLU A 445 8.15 3.25 24.11
N LYS A 446 9.41 3.69 23.92
CA LYS A 446 10.37 3.00 23.06
C LYS A 446 11.69 2.80 23.80
N ASP A 447 12.21 1.58 23.69
CA ASP A 447 13.57 1.19 24.08
C ASP A 447 14.40 1.09 22.80
N TYR A 448 15.55 1.76 22.79
CA TYR A 448 16.43 1.92 21.63
C TYR A 448 17.85 1.45 21.95
N ALA A 449 18.43 0.72 21.00
CA ALA A 449 19.88 0.43 21.03
C ALA A 449 20.44 0.54 19.60
N TYR A 450 21.61 1.12 19.45
CA TYR A 450 22.26 1.38 18.18
C TYR A 450 23.75 1.23 18.28
N LEU A 451 24.34 0.54 17.30
CA LEU A 451 25.77 0.40 17.12
C LEU A 451 26.13 0.45 15.64
N GLU A 452 26.98 1.39 15.27
CA GLU A 452 27.60 1.40 13.94
C GLU A 452 29.08 1.05 14.05
N THR A 453 29.54 0.22 13.16
CA THR A 453 30.95 -0.23 13.02
C THR A 453 31.36 -0.12 11.57
N CYS A 454 32.65 0.05 11.33
CA CYS A 454 33.17 0.06 9.97
C CYS A 454 34.60 -0.44 9.95
N ASP A 455 34.91 -1.26 8.95
CA ASP A 455 36.26 -1.73 8.65
C ASP A 455 36.69 -1.13 7.30
N GLY A 456 37.84 -0.47 7.23
CA GLY A 456 38.44 -0.01 5.97
C GLY A 456 38.72 1.50 5.88
N PRO A 457 39.33 1.95 4.78
CA PRO A 457 39.85 3.30 4.65
C PRO A 457 38.77 4.40 4.48
N LEU A 458 37.57 4.05 3.98
CA LEU A 458 36.47 5.02 3.80
C LEU A 458 35.60 5.18 5.04
N CYS A 459 35.93 4.56 6.15
CA CYS A 459 35.11 4.57 7.38
C CYS A 459 34.86 5.98 7.94
N GLY A 460 35.75 6.93 7.69
CA GLY A 460 35.52 8.34 8.06
C GLY A 460 34.36 9.03 7.35
N LEU A 461 33.86 8.46 6.24
CA LEU A 461 32.63 8.93 5.57
C LEU A 461 31.35 8.50 6.31
N PHE A 462 31.43 7.39 7.03
CA PHE A 462 30.29 6.79 7.74
C PHE A 462 30.36 7.11 9.25
N ILE A 463 31.56 7.06 9.85
CA ILE A 463 31.78 7.29 11.28
C ILE A 463 32.62 8.55 11.47
N ALA A 464 31.96 9.70 11.54
CA ALA A 464 32.61 10.99 11.77
C ALA A 464 32.73 11.30 13.28
N PRO A 465 33.80 11.93 13.76
CA PRO A 465 33.93 12.31 15.16
C PRO A 465 32.79 13.20 15.64
N GLY A 466 32.26 12.93 16.85
CA GLY A 466 31.17 13.71 17.45
C GLY A 466 29.77 13.37 16.97
N THR A 467 29.63 12.34 16.14
CA THR A 467 28.33 11.85 15.63
C THR A 467 27.81 10.66 16.45
N LEU A 468 26.56 10.28 16.20
CA LEU A 468 25.94 9.07 16.75
C LEU A 468 26.74 7.81 16.41
N ALA A 469 27.18 7.67 15.16
CA ALA A 469 27.99 6.55 14.70
C ALA A 469 29.31 6.41 15.49
N ALA A 470 29.96 7.52 15.83
CA ALA A 470 31.22 7.49 16.55
C ALA A 470 31.08 7.26 18.07
N ASN A 471 29.86 7.26 18.59
CA ASN A 471 29.62 7.14 20.05
C ASN A 471 29.77 5.70 20.58
N GLY A 472 29.87 4.70 19.70
CA GLY A 472 29.77 3.28 20.04
C GLY A 472 28.35 2.87 20.37
N LEU A 473 28.18 1.89 21.27
CA LEU A 473 26.83 1.45 21.64
C LEU A 473 26.08 2.58 22.34
N THR A 474 25.03 3.07 21.68
CA THR A 474 24.14 4.10 22.22
C THR A 474 22.79 3.44 22.56
N THR A 475 22.29 3.71 23.75
CA THR A 475 20.97 3.23 24.21
C THR A 475 20.16 4.39 24.74
N ASP A 476 18.85 4.36 24.56
CA ASP A 476 17.89 5.32 25.14
C ASP A 476 16.57 4.64 25.46
N LYS A 477 15.84 5.22 26.41
CA LYS A 477 14.47 4.85 26.72
C LYS A 477 13.65 6.12 26.87
N HIS A 478 12.65 6.27 26.02
CA HIS A 478 11.81 7.46 26.02
C HIS A 478 10.33 7.12 25.87
N GLY A 479 9.50 8.05 26.32
CA GLY A 479 8.05 7.91 26.16
C GLY A 479 7.39 9.26 25.92
N GLU A 480 6.43 9.27 25.00
CA GLU A 480 5.65 10.45 24.60
C GLU A 480 4.15 10.17 24.65
N THR A 481 3.34 11.20 24.90
CA THR A 481 1.88 11.11 24.89
C THR A 481 1.32 11.98 23.79
N GLY A 482 0.63 11.33 22.83
CA GLY A 482 -0.06 11.98 21.74
C GLY A 482 -1.57 12.01 21.96
N VAL A 483 -2.21 13.01 21.37
CA VAL A 483 -3.68 13.16 21.38
C VAL A 483 -4.16 13.27 19.95
N SER A 484 -5.10 12.41 19.56
CA SER A 484 -5.86 12.52 18.32
C SER A 484 -7.29 12.90 18.63
N GLY A 485 -7.97 13.59 17.72
CA GLY A 485 -9.34 14.01 17.93
C GLY A 485 -10.07 14.34 16.63
N ARG A 486 -11.39 14.34 16.70
CA ARG A 486 -12.28 14.67 15.59
C ARG A 486 -13.47 15.46 16.09
N LEU A 487 -13.85 16.49 15.35
CA LEU A 487 -15.12 17.19 15.46
C LEU A 487 -15.65 17.38 14.05
N SER A 488 -16.89 16.92 13.78
CA SER A 488 -17.51 17.03 12.47
C SER A 488 -18.99 17.40 12.61
N LEU A 489 -19.42 18.38 11.84
CA LEU A 489 -20.85 18.72 11.66
C LEU A 489 -21.30 18.18 10.31
N ASN A 490 -22.35 17.35 10.31
CA ASN A 490 -22.83 16.62 9.14
C ASN A 490 -24.27 17.03 8.87
N TRP A 491 -24.54 17.46 7.65
CA TRP A 491 -25.86 17.95 7.23
C TRP A 491 -26.36 17.19 6.01
N THR A 492 -27.53 16.55 6.16
CA THR A 492 -28.24 15.82 5.10
C THR A 492 -29.52 16.59 4.72
N PRO A 493 -29.38 17.69 3.92
CA PRO A 493 -30.53 18.56 3.58
C PRO A 493 -31.62 17.88 2.76
N ALA A 494 -31.24 16.84 2.03
CA ALA A 494 -32.12 16.04 1.21
C ALA A 494 -31.61 14.58 1.18
N GLU A 495 -32.48 13.68 0.76
CA GLU A 495 -32.11 12.29 0.46
C GLU A 495 -30.93 12.25 -0.55
N HIS A 496 -29.97 11.36 -0.35
CA HIS A 496 -28.76 11.23 -1.22
C HIS A 496 -27.86 12.48 -1.28
N THR A 497 -27.91 13.33 -0.25
CA THR A 497 -27.05 14.52 -0.14
C THR A 497 -26.46 14.62 1.25
N LEU A 498 -25.13 14.55 1.35
CA LEU A 498 -24.39 14.80 2.59
C LEU A 498 -23.41 15.96 2.37
N LEU A 499 -23.50 16.97 3.22
CA LEU A 499 -22.52 18.04 3.37
C LEU A 499 -21.88 17.92 4.74
N TYR A 500 -20.57 18.13 4.85
CA TYR A 500 -19.89 18.08 6.13
C TYR A 500 -18.78 19.11 6.25
N ALA A 501 -18.47 19.47 7.49
CA ALA A 501 -17.29 20.23 7.86
C ALA A 501 -16.65 19.61 9.08
N SER A 502 -15.34 19.41 9.06
CA SER A 502 -14.63 18.75 10.14
C SER A 502 -13.31 19.41 10.49
N VAL A 503 -12.93 19.25 11.75
CA VAL A 503 -11.58 19.53 12.27
C VAL A 503 -11.07 18.25 12.91
N ASN A 504 -9.91 17.79 12.44
CA ASN A 504 -9.30 16.55 12.91
C ASN A 504 -7.88 16.82 13.39
N ARG A 505 -7.48 16.17 14.48
CA ARG A 505 -6.10 16.13 14.94
C ARG A 505 -5.54 14.71 14.77
N GLY A 506 -4.46 14.60 13.99
CA GLY A 506 -3.67 13.40 13.84
C GLY A 506 -2.40 13.44 14.67
N TYR A 507 -1.92 12.28 15.09
CA TYR A 507 -0.66 12.08 15.80
C TYR A 507 0.12 10.93 15.18
N LYS A 508 1.42 11.17 14.92
CA LYS A 508 2.39 10.14 14.59
C LYS A 508 3.46 10.10 15.66
N ALA A 509 3.82 8.90 16.11
CA ALA A 509 4.73 8.70 17.22
C ALA A 509 6.15 9.21 16.93
N PHE A 510 6.85 9.64 17.99
CA PHE A 510 8.29 9.87 17.96
C PHE A 510 9.05 8.60 17.56
N ASN A 511 10.29 8.77 17.08
CA ASN A 511 11.15 7.62 16.79
C ASN A 511 12.63 8.03 16.87
N TYR A 512 13.50 7.13 16.48
CA TYR A 512 14.94 7.30 16.53
C TYR A 512 15.52 7.28 15.11
N ASN A 513 16.57 8.07 14.88
CA ASN A 513 17.45 7.92 13.75
C ASN A 513 18.24 6.62 13.91
N ALA A 514 18.23 5.77 12.90
CA ALA A 514 18.95 4.51 12.88
C ALA A 514 19.30 4.12 11.44
N GLY A 515 20.12 3.11 11.26
CA GLY A 515 20.72 2.82 9.97
C GLY A 515 21.97 3.68 9.75
N PHE A 516 22.21 4.17 8.54
CA PHE A 516 23.38 5.01 8.26
C PHE A 516 23.11 6.47 8.61
N VAL A 517 23.45 6.82 9.81
CA VAL A 517 23.29 8.17 10.36
C VAL A 517 24.65 8.82 10.67
N GLY A 518 25.68 8.46 9.93
CA GLY A 518 27.09 8.76 10.22
C GLY A 518 27.44 10.21 10.47
N GLN A 519 26.58 11.16 10.03
CA GLN A 519 26.76 12.59 10.30
C GLN A 519 25.69 13.16 11.23
N ALA A 520 24.75 12.35 11.71
CA ALA A 520 23.78 12.82 12.69
C ALA A 520 24.50 13.19 14.00
N PRO A 521 24.27 14.39 14.55
CA PRO A 521 24.85 14.77 15.84
C PRO A 521 24.31 13.84 16.93
N LEU A 522 25.13 13.57 17.96
CA LEU A 522 24.72 12.73 19.08
C LEU A 522 23.42 13.24 19.76
N SER A 523 23.18 14.55 19.75
CA SER A 523 21.95 15.15 20.27
C SER A 523 20.73 14.94 19.37
N GLY A 524 20.90 14.53 18.11
CA GLY A 524 19.86 14.37 17.10
C GLY A 524 19.44 12.92 16.82
N PHE A 525 19.76 11.99 17.73
CA PHE A 525 19.40 10.59 17.50
C PHE A 525 17.90 10.30 17.69
N ARG A 526 17.15 11.19 18.35
CA ARG A 526 15.69 11.10 18.51
C ARG A 526 15.01 12.29 17.84
N PHE A 527 13.89 12.04 17.21
CA PHE A 527 12.98 13.06 16.70
C PHE A 527 11.59 12.91 17.32
N ASP A 528 10.94 14.05 17.59
CA ASP A 528 9.68 14.13 18.31
C ASP A 528 8.49 13.62 17.48
N GLY A 529 7.39 13.32 18.15
CA GLY A 529 6.13 12.97 17.51
C GLY A 529 5.56 14.15 16.71
N GLU A 530 4.99 13.81 15.57
CA GLU A 530 4.38 14.77 14.65
C GLU A 530 2.89 14.97 14.98
N ASN A 531 2.41 16.19 14.85
CA ASN A 531 1.02 16.55 15.03
C ASN A 531 0.48 17.25 13.79
N LEU A 532 -0.67 16.83 13.33
CA LEU A 532 -1.40 17.42 12.21
C LEU A 532 -2.73 17.98 12.68
N MET A 533 -3.00 19.27 12.39
CA MET A 533 -4.34 19.83 12.44
C MET A 533 -4.91 19.90 11.02
N ALA A 534 -6.03 19.21 10.78
CA ALA A 534 -6.67 19.13 9.49
C ALA A 534 -8.06 19.77 9.53
N TYR A 535 -8.34 20.67 8.60
CA TYR A 535 -9.63 21.29 8.36
C TYR A 535 -10.15 20.79 7.02
N GLU A 536 -11.37 20.25 6.99
CA GLU A 536 -11.96 19.71 5.78
C GLU A 536 -13.42 20.09 5.66
N VAL A 537 -13.84 20.44 4.44
CA VAL A 537 -15.24 20.54 4.04
C VAL A 537 -15.48 19.61 2.87
N GLY A 538 -16.60 18.91 2.87
CA GLY A 538 -16.91 17.95 1.81
C GLY A 538 -18.37 17.86 1.49
N ALA A 539 -18.66 17.30 0.30
CA ALA A 539 -20.00 17.10 -0.21
C ALA A 539 -20.09 15.75 -0.94
N LYS A 540 -21.18 15.04 -0.72
CA LYS A 540 -21.51 13.78 -1.39
C LYS A 540 -22.91 13.84 -1.93
N PHE A 541 -23.06 13.47 -3.19
CA PHE A 541 -24.34 13.53 -3.91
C PHE A 541 -24.57 12.26 -4.70
N GLU A 542 -25.79 11.81 -4.78
CA GLU A 542 -26.28 10.84 -5.76
C GLU A 542 -27.44 11.44 -6.55
N PHE A 543 -27.41 11.29 -7.87
CA PHE A 543 -28.39 11.84 -8.80
C PHE A 543 -28.95 10.74 -9.71
N PHE A 544 -30.12 11.02 -10.33
CA PHE A 544 -30.72 10.19 -11.37
C PHE A 544 -30.92 8.73 -10.91
N ASP A 545 -31.63 8.54 -9.79
CA ASP A 545 -31.87 7.22 -9.18
C ASP A 545 -30.55 6.45 -8.93
N ARG A 546 -29.56 7.13 -8.34
CA ARG A 546 -28.20 6.62 -8.05
C ARG A 546 -27.38 6.21 -9.28
N ARG A 547 -27.72 6.71 -10.48
CA ARG A 547 -26.89 6.47 -11.68
C ARG A 547 -25.65 7.34 -11.75
N VAL A 548 -25.62 8.45 -11.01
CA VAL A 548 -24.46 9.34 -10.93
C VAL A 548 -24.16 9.63 -9.48
N ARG A 549 -22.93 9.39 -9.07
CA ARG A 549 -22.39 9.70 -7.74
C ARG A 549 -21.27 10.71 -7.89
N PHE A 550 -21.31 11.80 -7.12
CA PHE A 550 -20.28 12.81 -7.10
C PHE A 550 -19.88 13.13 -5.66
N ASN A 551 -18.59 12.94 -5.35
CA ASN A 551 -18.01 13.23 -4.05
C ASN A 551 -16.90 14.27 -4.21
N SER A 552 -16.83 15.22 -3.28
CA SER A 552 -15.77 16.23 -3.26
C SER A 552 -15.36 16.57 -1.83
N ALA A 553 -14.10 16.91 -1.63
CA ALA A 553 -13.57 17.41 -0.38
C ALA A 553 -12.49 18.45 -0.64
N ALA A 554 -12.48 19.54 0.11
CA ALA A 554 -11.40 20.51 0.15
C ALA A 554 -10.79 20.53 1.56
N PHE A 555 -9.46 20.59 1.64
CA PHE A 555 -8.74 20.42 2.89
C PHE A 555 -7.59 21.39 3.05
N TYR A 556 -7.25 21.69 4.30
CA TYR A 556 -6.05 22.40 4.74
C TYR A 556 -5.43 21.68 5.93
N TYR A 557 -4.16 21.37 5.86
CA TYR A 557 -3.37 20.66 6.85
C TYR A 557 -2.26 21.56 7.38
N ASP A 558 -2.16 21.68 8.71
CA ASP A 558 -1.12 22.39 9.41
C ASP A 558 -0.35 21.41 10.29
N TYR A 559 0.92 21.20 9.93
CA TYR A 559 1.83 20.28 10.60
C TYR A 559 2.74 21.01 11.59
N SER A 560 2.68 20.54 12.83
CA SER A 560 3.71 20.85 13.84
C SER A 560 4.61 19.62 14.02
N ASN A 561 5.92 19.84 14.07
CA ASN A 561 6.92 18.78 14.20
C ASN A 561 6.86 17.75 13.05
N TYR A 562 6.63 18.19 11.83
CA TYR A 562 6.69 17.32 10.64
C TYR A 562 8.01 16.56 10.63
N GLN A 563 7.96 15.23 10.52
CA GLN A 563 9.13 14.36 10.48
C GLN A 563 9.73 14.35 9.07
N ALA A 564 10.64 15.28 8.84
CA ALA A 564 11.32 15.48 7.56
C ALA A 564 12.46 14.49 7.38
N PHE A 565 12.42 13.69 6.31
CA PHE A 565 13.49 12.77 5.94
C PHE A 565 14.42 13.44 4.92
N ASP A 566 15.69 13.58 5.28
CA ASP A 566 16.75 14.11 4.43
C ASP A 566 17.77 13.01 4.14
N GLN A 567 18.02 12.77 2.86
CA GLN A 567 19.03 11.83 2.38
C GLN A 567 20.06 12.57 1.54
N ARG A 568 21.32 12.46 1.91
CA ARG A 568 22.48 13.02 1.17
C ARG A 568 23.56 11.98 1.03
N GLY A 569 23.71 11.47 -0.19
CA GLY A 569 24.61 10.36 -0.43
C GLY A 569 24.25 9.16 0.45
N PHE A 570 25.17 8.74 1.32
CA PHE A 570 24.98 7.61 2.23
C PHE A 570 24.40 7.99 3.60
N ASN A 571 24.10 9.26 3.86
CA ASN A 571 23.58 9.72 5.16
C ASN A 571 22.08 9.88 5.10
N PHE A 572 21.41 9.29 6.08
CA PHE A 572 19.95 9.34 6.24
C PHE A 572 19.63 9.99 7.58
N THR A 573 18.83 11.04 7.60
CA THR A 573 18.50 11.76 8.84
C THR A 573 17.03 12.16 8.84
N LEU A 574 16.36 11.96 9.98
CA LEU A 574 15.08 12.57 10.25
C LEU A 574 15.24 13.69 11.28
N PHE A 575 14.53 14.77 11.06
CA PHE A 575 14.45 15.89 11.98
C PHE A 575 13.04 16.51 11.93
N ASN A 576 12.68 17.26 12.97
CA ASN A 576 11.37 17.90 13.04
C ASN A 576 11.40 19.30 12.42
N THR A 577 10.38 19.63 11.64
CA THR A 577 10.13 20.97 11.10
C THR A 577 8.62 21.23 11.02
N SER A 578 8.19 22.23 10.24
CA SER A 578 6.78 22.52 10.01
C SER A 578 6.43 22.32 8.53
N ALA A 579 5.16 21.97 8.27
CA ALA A 579 4.67 21.85 6.91
C ALA A 579 3.23 22.34 6.80
N SER A 580 2.84 22.81 5.63
CA SER A 580 1.45 23.10 5.28
C SER A 580 1.08 22.43 3.97
N ILE A 581 -0.13 21.87 3.91
CA ILE A 581 -0.64 21.14 2.75
C ILE A 581 -2.09 21.56 2.54
N TYR A 582 -2.49 21.89 1.30
CA TYR A 582 -3.88 22.12 0.99
C TYR A 582 -4.24 21.61 -0.40
N GLY A 583 -5.52 21.35 -0.60
CA GLY A 583 -5.96 20.80 -1.87
C GLY A 583 -7.44 20.48 -1.93
N ALA A 584 -7.82 19.77 -2.98
CA ALA A 584 -9.18 19.28 -3.17
C ALA A 584 -9.18 17.97 -3.95
N ASP A 585 -10.10 17.08 -3.55
CA ASP A 585 -10.38 15.82 -4.25
C ASP A 585 -11.78 15.84 -4.83
N PHE A 586 -11.93 15.26 -6.03
CA PHE A 586 -13.19 15.08 -6.73
C PHE A 586 -13.28 13.65 -7.24
N GLU A 587 -14.41 13.00 -6.99
CA GLU A 587 -14.67 11.64 -7.51
C GLU A 587 -16.07 11.62 -8.14
N LEU A 588 -16.13 11.17 -9.39
CA LEU A 588 -17.36 10.97 -10.17
C LEU A 588 -17.47 9.51 -10.57
N SER A 589 -18.61 8.90 -10.28
CA SER A 589 -18.99 7.60 -10.81
C SER A 589 -20.33 7.73 -11.54
N ALA A 590 -20.44 7.12 -12.73
CA ALA A 590 -21.66 7.19 -13.52
C ALA A 590 -21.97 5.87 -14.22
N SER A 591 -23.24 5.44 -14.17
CA SER A 591 -23.80 4.32 -14.90
C SER A 591 -24.98 4.82 -15.75
N PRO A 592 -24.72 5.44 -16.92
CA PRO A 592 -25.77 6.06 -17.74
C PRO A 592 -26.69 5.05 -18.43
N GLY A 593 -26.52 3.77 -18.15
CA GLY A 593 -27.28 2.68 -18.78
C GLY A 593 -26.60 2.09 -20.01
N ALA A 594 -27.31 1.20 -20.69
CA ALA A 594 -26.82 0.47 -21.85
C ALA A 594 -25.47 -0.25 -21.62
N GLY A 595 -25.14 -0.63 -20.37
CA GLY A 595 -23.90 -1.32 -20.01
C GLY A 595 -22.65 -0.45 -19.97
N PHE A 596 -22.78 0.88 -19.94
CA PHE A 596 -21.66 1.80 -19.72
C PHE A 596 -21.46 2.08 -18.24
N GLN A 597 -20.20 2.12 -17.81
CA GLN A 597 -19.78 2.62 -16.49
C GLN A 597 -18.56 3.52 -16.68
N PHE A 598 -18.53 4.64 -15.97
CA PHE A 598 -17.45 5.61 -15.97
C PHE A 598 -17.07 5.99 -14.53
N ASN A 599 -15.78 6.12 -14.28
CA ASN A 599 -15.27 6.69 -13.05
C ASN A 599 -14.18 7.70 -13.43
N ALA A 600 -14.21 8.85 -12.76
CA ALA A 600 -13.18 9.88 -12.86
C ALA A 600 -12.81 10.36 -11.46
N GLY A 601 -11.54 10.52 -11.20
CA GLY A 601 -11.01 11.04 -9.96
C GLY A 601 -9.95 12.09 -10.24
N LEU A 602 -10.05 13.25 -9.60
CA LEU A 602 -9.08 14.32 -9.67
C LEU A 602 -8.65 14.70 -8.26
N SER A 603 -7.36 14.77 -7.99
CA SER A 603 -6.79 15.36 -6.79
C SER A 603 -5.94 16.55 -7.19
N LEU A 604 -6.14 17.68 -6.51
CA LEU A 604 -5.33 18.91 -6.61
C LEU A 604 -4.61 19.09 -5.29
N LEU A 605 -3.32 19.41 -5.34
CA LEU A 605 -2.46 19.42 -4.16
C LEU A 605 -1.45 20.57 -4.22
N HIS A 606 -1.21 21.19 -3.08
CA HIS A 606 -0.09 22.07 -2.85
C HIS A 606 0.55 21.79 -1.50
N THR A 607 1.88 21.68 -1.47
CA THR A 607 2.63 21.34 -0.25
C THR A 607 3.78 22.30 -0.04
N ASN A 608 4.05 22.64 1.21
CA ASN A 608 5.21 23.44 1.61
C ASN A 608 5.79 22.90 2.92
N VAL A 609 7.05 22.46 2.89
CA VAL A 609 7.82 22.03 4.05
C VAL A 609 8.87 23.08 4.33
N THR A 610 8.85 23.66 5.52
CA THR A 610 9.65 24.86 5.82
C THR A 610 11.00 24.51 6.42
N GLY A 611 11.98 25.38 6.20
CA GLY A 611 13.25 25.37 6.94
C GLY A 611 14.15 24.17 6.66
N ILE A 612 14.16 23.66 5.44
CA ILE A 612 15.03 22.54 5.06
C ILE A 612 16.47 23.07 4.86
N PRO A 613 17.49 22.47 5.53
CA PRO A 613 18.87 22.90 5.39
C PRO A 613 19.40 22.57 3.98
N ILE A 614 19.77 23.58 3.19
CA ILE A 614 20.40 23.41 1.90
C ILE A 614 21.67 24.28 1.86
N GLY A 615 22.84 23.67 1.86
CA GLY A 615 24.08 24.36 2.08
C GLY A 615 24.09 25.09 3.44
N ALA A 616 24.30 26.40 3.43
CA ALA A 616 24.25 27.25 4.62
C ALA A 616 22.87 27.91 4.90
N ALA A 617 21.89 27.68 4.02
CA ALA A 617 20.56 28.30 4.09
C ALA A 617 19.49 27.34 4.58
N LEU A 618 18.47 27.88 5.24
CA LEU A 618 17.20 27.19 5.47
C LEU A 618 16.23 27.66 4.38
N VAL A 619 15.67 26.71 3.65
CA VAL A 619 14.77 26.99 2.51
C VAL A 619 13.50 26.15 2.60
N ASP A 620 12.44 26.65 2.01
CA ASP A 620 11.20 25.89 1.90
C ASP A 620 11.25 24.95 0.69
N ARG A 621 10.59 23.77 0.82
CA ARG A 621 10.57 22.71 -0.19
C ARG A 621 9.18 22.14 -0.38
N VAL A 622 8.91 21.66 -1.58
CA VAL A 622 7.73 20.82 -1.86
C VAL A 622 7.93 19.46 -1.18
N ALA A 623 6.90 18.93 -0.56
CA ALA A 623 6.96 17.60 0.04
C ALA A 623 7.22 16.53 -1.03
N PRO A 624 7.98 15.49 -0.75
CA PRO A 624 8.23 14.42 -1.70
C PRO A 624 6.95 13.64 -2.02
N GLN A 625 6.89 13.05 -3.23
CA GLN A 625 5.75 12.29 -3.74
C GLN A 625 4.41 13.05 -3.67
N SER A 626 4.45 14.33 -4.00
CA SER A 626 3.31 15.26 -3.92
C SER A 626 3.10 15.97 -5.26
N PRO A 627 2.58 15.26 -6.29
CA PRO A 627 2.25 15.89 -7.57
C PRO A 627 1.17 16.96 -7.38
N ASP A 628 1.26 18.08 -8.11
CA ASP A 628 0.29 19.16 -8.02
C ASP A 628 -1.11 18.70 -8.41
N TYR A 629 -1.21 17.74 -9.34
CA TYR A 629 -2.47 17.04 -9.60
C TYR A 629 -2.29 15.61 -10.08
N THR A 630 -3.33 14.80 -9.80
CA THR A 630 -3.48 13.43 -10.33
C THR A 630 -4.86 13.27 -10.92
N LEU A 631 -4.95 12.63 -12.09
CA LEU A 631 -6.21 12.33 -12.79
C LEU A 631 -6.31 10.83 -13.05
N ASN A 632 -7.36 10.21 -12.53
CA ASN A 632 -7.66 8.80 -12.73
C ASN A 632 -8.95 8.69 -13.54
N LEU A 633 -8.92 8.00 -14.66
CA LEU A 633 -10.06 7.77 -15.53
C LEU A 633 -10.26 6.26 -15.72
N SER A 634 -11.48 5.79 -15.60
CA SER A 634 -11.85 4.40 -15.87
C SER A 634 -13.17 4.37 -16.64
N GLY A 635 -13.20 3.59 -17.69
CA GLY A 635 -14.43 3.37 -18.48
C GLY A 635 -14.59 1.91 -18.82
N SER A 636 -15.82 1.40 -18.73
CA SER A 636 -16.16 0.07 -19.22
C SER A 636 -17.45 0.08 -20.03
N LYS A 637 -17.53 -0.88 -20.97
CA LYS A 637 -18.70 -1.16 -21.77
C LYS A 637 -18.96 -2.65 -21.80
N SER A 638 -20.16 -3.04 -21.33
CA SER A 638 -20.64 -4.42 -21.39
C SER A 638 -21.62 -4.62 -22.56
N PHE A 639 -21.49 -5.77 -23.20
CA PHE A 639 -22.35 -6.25 -24.28
C PHE A 639 -22.94 -7.59 -23.86
N THR A 640 -24.27 -7.72 -23.87
CA THR A 640 -24.93 -8.99 -23.63
C THR A 640 -24.95 -9.79 -24.95
N LEU A 641 -24.37 -10.98 -24.93
CA LEU A 641 -24.30 -11.91 -26.03
C LEU A 641 -25.18 -13.15 -25.74
N PRO A 642 -25.61 -13.92 -26.75
CA PRO A 642 -26.42 -15.14 -26.54
C PRO A 642 -25.76 -16.20 -25.64
N PHE A 643 -24.44 -16.18 -25.49
CA PHE A 643 -23.64 -17.13 -24.71
C PHE A 643 -22.94 -16.53 -23.49
N GLY A 644 -23.10 -15.23 -23.24
CA GLY A 644 -22.46 -14.56 -22.09
C GLY A 644 -22.45 -13.05 -22.20
N ARG A 645 -21.60 -12.43 -21.33
CA ARG A 645 -21.39 -10.99 -21.31
C ARG A 645 -19.94 -10.69 -21.69
N LEU A 646 -19.75 -9.86 -22.70
CA LEU A 646 -18.46 -9.32 -23.10
C LEU A 646 -18.30 -7.93 -22.50
N THR A 647 -17.23 -7.69 -21.73
CA THR A 647 -16.93 -6.39 -21.16
C THR A 647 -15.55 -5.91 -21.62
N ALA A 648 -15.49 -4.69 -22.11
CA ALA A 648 -14.24 -3.99 -22.43
C ALA A 648 -14.03 -2.89 -21.38
N THR A 649 -12.85 -2.86 -20.75
CA THR A 649 -12.47 -1.89 -19.71
C THR A 649 -11.17 -1.20 -20.10
N ALA A 650 -11.08 0.11 -19.89
CA ALA A 650 -9.86 0.88 -20.04
C ALA A 650 -9.68 1.78 -18.83
N ASN A 651 -8.43 1.89 -18.35
CA ASN A 651 -8.03 2.77 -17.25
C ASN A 651 -6.87 3.64 -17.73
N ALA A 652 -6.93 4.93 -17.42
CA ALA A 652 -5.88 5.89 -17.73
C ALA A 652 -5.59 6.75 -16.49
N THR A 653 -4.32 6.85 -16.12
CA THR A 653 -3.87 7.67 -14.99
C THR A 653 -2.84 8.66 -15.48
N TYR A 654 -3.07 9.94 -15.18
CA TYR A 654 -2.07 10.98 -15.29
C TYR A 654 -1.60 11.37 -13.89
N THR A 655 -0.30 11.43 -13.72
CA THR A 655 0.32 12.02 -12.52
C THR A 655 1.22 13.13 -12.99
N ASP A 656 1.10 14.30 -12.40
CA ASP A 656 1.95 15.43 -12.68
C ASP A 656 3.40 15.20 -12.21
N ASP A 657 4.32 16.10 -12.53
CA ASP A 657 5.68 16.00 -12.03
C ASP A 657 5.74 16.22 -10.50
N PHE A 658 6.70 15.57 -9.86
CA PHE A 658 6.94 15.68 -8.44
C PHE A 658 8.39 15.33 -8.08
N TYR A 659 8.83 15.71 -6.90
CA TYR A 659 10.14 15.33 -6.41
C TYR A 659 10.07 14.03 -5.58
N ALA A 660 11.03 13.12 -5.81
CA ALA A 660 11.14 11.89 -5.04
C ALA A 660 11.75 12.12 -3.63
N GLN A 661 12.54 13.19 -3.46
CA GLN A 661 13.23 13.52 -2.22
C GLN A 661 12.96 14.95 -1.76
N LEU A 662 13.03 15.18 -0.45
CA LEU A 662 12.70 16.46 0.19
C LEU A 662 13.66 17.60 -0.18
N THR A 663 14.89 17.31 -0.55
CA THR A 663 15.86 18.34 -1.02
C THR A 663 15.39 19.04 -2.29
N ASN A 664 14.47 18.42 -3.05
CA ASN A 664 14.04 18.84 -4.39
C ASN A 664 15.22 19.04 -5.35
N ALA A 665 16.25 18.19 -5.22
CA ALA A 665 17.38 18.21 -6.16
C ALA A 665 16.88 17.94 -7.60
N PRO A 666 17.40 18.63 -8.63
CA PRO A 666 16.97 18.44 -10.02
C PRO A 666 16.96 16.98 -10.49
N VAL A 667 17.92 16.16 -10.02
CA VAL A 667 18.01 14.73 -10.36
C VAL A 667 16.87 13.89 -9.74
N THR A 668 16.19 14.40 -8.73
CA THR A 668 15.09 13.70 -8.04
C THR A 668 13.72 14.06 -8.59
N LEU A 669 13.65 14.90 -9.61
CA LEU A 669 12.42 15.23 -10.32
C LEU A 669 11.92 14.00 -11.10
N ILE A 670 10.70 13.62 -10.84
CA ILE A 670 9.97 12.57 -11.55
C ILE A 670 9.04 13.24 -12.55
N PRO A 671 9.28 13.10 -13.87
CA PRO A 671 8.43 13.74 -14.88
C PRO A 671 6.99 13.22 -14.85
N GLY A 672 6.05 14.12 -15.07
CA GLY A 672 4.64 13.77 -15.22
C GLY A 672 4.37 12.93 -16.47
N GLY A 673 3.28 12.15 -16.43
CA GLY A 673 2.94 11.30 -17.58
C GLY A 673 1.70 10.46 -17.42
N TRP A 674 1.26 9.87 -18.53
CA TRP A 674 0.14 8.96 -18.64
C TRP A 674 0.57 7.50 -18.52
N MET A 675 -0.26 6.71 -17.82
CA MET A 675 -0.24 5.25 -17.86
C MET A 675 -1.61 4.76 -18.27
N VAL A 676 -1.69 3.84 -19.25
CA VAL A 676 -2.96 3.32 -19.79
C VAL A 676 -2.95 1.81 -19.77
N ASN A 677 -4.03 1.23 -19.23
CA ASN A 677 -4.26 -0.21 -19.13
C ASN A 677 -5.59 -0.56 -19.79
N GLY A 678 -5.73 -1.78 -20.29
CA GLY A 678 -6.95 -2.26 -20.89
C GLY A 678 -7.17 -3.75 -20.65
N ARG A 679 -8.46 -4.14 -20.60
CA ARG A 679 -8.90 -5.52 -20.39
C ARG A 679 -10.15 -5.78 -21.22
N ILE A 680 -10.24 -6.97 -21.80
CA ILE A 680 -11.47 -7.50 -22.41
C ILE A 680 -11.77 -8.82 -21.71
N SER A 681 -12.97 -8.97 -21.15
CA SER A 681 -13.42 -10.19 -20.49
C SER A 681 -14.72 -10.71 -21.09
N LEU A 682 -14.84 -12.03 -21.16
CA LEU A 682 -16.04 -12.76 -21.57
C LEU A 682 -16.49 -13.66 -20.42
N ARG A 683 -17.60 -13.32 -19.77
CA ARG A 683 -18.23 -14.12 -18.71
C ARG A 683 -19.38 -14.93 -19.30
N THR A 684 -19.40 -16.23 -19.07
CA THR A 684 -20.44 -17.14 -19.60
C THR A 684 -21.79 -16.91 -18.92
N LEU A 685 -22.90 -17.35 -19.60
CA LEU A 685 -24.29 -17.17 -19.11
C LEU A 685 -24.55 -17.71 -17.70
N ARG A 686 -23.81 -18.73 -17.25
CA ARG A 686 -23.94 -19.30 -15.91
C ARG A 686 -23.02 -18.61 -14.88
N ASN A 687 -22.34 -17.53 -15.26
CA ASN A 687 -21.36 -16.79 -14.44
C ASN A 687 -20.21 -17.66 -13.86
N ARG A 688 -20.06 -18.91 -14.35
CA ARG A 688 -19.05 -19.83 -13.80
C ARG A 688 -17.68 -19.66 -14.41
N LEU A 689 -17.60 -19.29 -15.69
CA LEU A 689 -16.34 -19.13 -16.41
C LEU A 689 -16.21 -17.70 -16.93
N GLU A 690 -15.05 -17.13 -16.69
CA GLU A 690 -14.64 -15.86 -17.28
C GLU A 690 -13.29 -16.04 -17.98
N PHE A 691 -13.21 -15.59 -19.22
CA PHE A 691 -11.98 -15.53 -20.02
C PHE A 691 -11.61 -14.08 -20.23
N SER A 692 -10.38 -13.71 -19.96
CA SER A 692 -9.93 -12.34 -20.12
C SER A 692 -8.60 -12.26 -20.84
N VAL A 693 -8.42 -11.18 -21.59
CA VAL A 693 -7.12 -10.73 -22.09
C VAL A 693 -6.89 -9.32 -21.61
N PHE A 694 -5.65 -9.01 -21.22
CA PHE A 694 -5.30 -7.70 -20.71
C PHE A 694 -3.96 -7.21 -21.24
N ALA A 695 -3.80 -5.88 -21.22
CA ALA A 695 -2.54 -5.22 -21.48
C ALA A 695 -2.38 -4.06 -20.48
N ASN A 696 -1.35 -4.13 -19.65
CA ASN A 696 -0.94 -3.04 -18.77
C ASN A 696 0.20 -2.27 -19.45
N ASN A 697 0.26 -0.95 -19.22
CA ASN A 697 1.18 -0.06 -19.91
C ASN A 697 1.13 -0.26 -21.44
N ILE A 698 -0.06 -0.10 -22.02
CA ILE A 698 -0.33 -0.40 -23.46
C ILE A 698 0.66 0.30 -24.40
N PHE A 699 1.08 1.53 -24.06
CA PHE A 699 1.96 2.35 -24.88
C PHE A 699 3.45 2.11 -24.62
N ASP A 700 3.79 1.17 -23.72
CA ASP A 700 5.17 0.80 -23.39
C ASP A 700 6.01 1.99 -22.89
N VAL A 701 5.41 2.81 -22.03
CA VAL A 701 6.04 4.03 -21.50
C VAL A 701 6.98 3.66 -20.35
N ALA A 702 8.24 4.00 -20.47
CA ALA A 702 9.21 3.93 -19.38
C ALA A 702 9.06 5.17 -18.49
N ARG A 703 8.15 5.10 -17.50
CA ARG A 703 7.95 6.17 -16.55
C ARG A 703 8.84 5.98 -15.34
N LYS A 704 9.65 7.01 -15.01
CA LYS A 704 10.40 7.02 -13.76
C LYS A 704 9.43 7.00 -12.57
N THR A 705 9.66 6.16 -11.58
CA THR A 705 8.79 6.01 -10.40
C THR A 705 9.44 6.52 -9.11
N PHE A 706 10.77 6.44 -9.06
CA PHE A 706 11.57 6.98 -7.96
C PHE A 706 12.95 7.41 -8.46
N SER A 707 13.65 8.25 -7.70
CA SER A 707 15.01 8.68 -8.00
C SER A 707 15.77 9.03 -6.74
N PHE A 708 17.05 8.58 -6.68
CA PHE A 708 17.97 8.94 -5.61
C PHE A 708 19.06 9.89 -6.12
N ASP A 709 19.35 10.91 -5.30
CA ASP A 709 20.50 11.79 -5.49
C ASP A 709 21.74 11.17 -4.83
N VAL A 710 22.62 10.62 -5.65
CA VAL A 710 23.94 10.11 -5.24
C VAL A 710 25.06 10.83 -6.00
N SER A 711 24.80 12.11 -6.35
CA SER A 711 25.73 12.96 -7.10
C SER A 711 27.03 13.30 -6.35
N GLY A 712 27.01 13.14 -5.02
CA GLY A 712 28.20 13.30 -4.19
C GLY A 712 29.28 12.23 -4.48
N ALA A 713 30.56 12.58 -4.25
CA ALA A 713 31.63 11.63 -4.36
C ALA A 713 31.49 10.50 -3.32
N PRO A 714 31.83 9.25 -3.65
CA PRO A 714 32.49 8.81 -4.89
C PRO A 714 31.52 8.44 -6.03
N LEU A 715 30.20 8.36 -5.82
CA LEU A 715 29.25 7.83 -6.81
C LEU A 715 29.05 8.71 -8.04
N GLY A 716 28.91 10.02 -7.86
CA GLY A 716 28.83 11.00 -8.98
C GLY A 716 27.70 10.70 -9.96
N GLY A 717 26.56 10.29 -9.48
CA GLY A 717 25.43 9.87 -10.30
C GLY A 717 24.07 10.12 -9.67
N THR A 718 23.05 9.68 -10.38
CA THR A 718 21.69 9.51 -9.89
C THR A 718 21.14 8.21 -10.44
N TYR A 719 20.43 7.43 -9.63
CA TYR A 719 19.73 6.25 -10.14
C TYR A 719 18.23 6.39 -9.97
N GLY A 720 17.49 5.79 -10.90
CA GLY A 720 16.04 5.83 -10.93
C GLY A 720 15.43 4.46 -11.22
N THR A 721 14.35 4.16 -10.51
CA THR A 721 13.49 3.02 -10.84
C THR A 721 12.43 3.44 -11.84
N TYR A 722 11.94 2.49 -12.62
CA TYR A 722 10.98 2.75 -13.69
C TYR A 722 9.79 1.80 -13.62
N SER A 723 8.66 2.22 -14.20
CA SER A 723 7.48 1.38 -14.37
C SER A 723 7.81 0.10 -15.13
N ARG A 724 7.02 -0.94 -14.88
CA ARG A 724 7.09 -2.17 -15.69
C ARG A 724 6.87 -1.86 -17.17
N PRO A 725 7.55 -2.56 -18.10
CA PRO A 725 7.27 -2.47 -19.52
C PRO A 725 5.84 -2.93 -19.82
N ARG A 726 5.40 -2.83 -21.07
CA ARG A 726 4.10 -3.35 -21.49
C ARG A 726 3.97 -4.82 -21.10
N TRP A 727 2.91 -5.11 -20.35
CA TRP A 727 2.61 -6.42 -19.82
C TRP A 727 1.31 -6.95 -20.41
N VAL A 728 1.37 -8.00 -21.20
CA VAL A 728 0.18 -8.63 -21.81
C VAL A 728 -0.05 -10.01 -21.21
N GLY A 729 -1.30 -10.40 -21.09
CA GLY A 729 -1.63 -11.71 -20.55
C GLY A 729 -3.06 -12.14 -20.82
N GLY A 730 -3.31 -13.40 -20.48
CA GLY A 730 -4.63 -14.03 -20.50
C GLY A 730 -4.94 -14.62 -19.12
N GLU A 731 -6.22 -14.65 -18.80
CA GLU A 731 -6.73 -15.13 -17.51
C GLU A 731 -7.98 -16.00 -17.75
N VAL A 732 -8.07 -17.06 -16.99
CA VAL A 732 -9.28 -17.91 -16.93
C VAL A 732 -9.69 -18.03 -15.46
N ARG A 733 -10.90 -17.58 -15.14
CA ARG A 733 -11.47 -17.66 -13.81
C ARG A 733 -12.68 -18.60 -13.82
N PHE A 734 -12.70 -19.52 -12.89
CA PHE A 734 -13.82 -20.42 -12.62
C PHE A 734 -14.41 -20.12 -11.25
N ASN A 735 -15.71 -19.80 -11.19
CA ASN A 735 -16.46 -19.58 -9.95
C ASN A 735 -17.46 -20.72 -9.73
N PHE A 736 -17.67 -21.16 -8.50
CA PHE A 736 -18.56 -22.29 -8.16
C PHE A 736 -19.34 -22.06 -6.86
#